data_e48f344c3487808ebf492099e935ef85
#
_entry.id   e48f344c3487808ebf492099e935ef85
#
_cell.length_a   1.000
_cell.length_b   1.000
_cell.length_c   1.000
_cell.angle_alpha   90.00
_cell.angle_beta   90.00
_cell.angle_gamma   90.00
#
_symmetry.space_group_name_H-M   'P 1'
#
loop_
_entity.id
_entity.type
_entity.pdbx_description
1 polymer ?
#
loop_
_entity_poly.entity_id
_entity_poly.type
_entity_poly.pdbx_seq_one_letter_code
_entity_poly.pdbx_strand_id
1 'polypeptide(L)'
;MRATNVPRATATWIAMLFAIALVFAACSSSDSDDASGDTTVAGSTPPLSEEAAAGQTIYDQQCAACHTIGGGPLVGPDLAGVTELRDTGWLHAWIIDPKAFSEVDADAAEIYTGAMPALGLSSSETDNVISYLESTSDVDAPSAAPEGPRELSDAEFEQASEIYFNRCAGCHGTLRAGATGPAIQPDDRTLEIGSAGLQTILTNGLPGGMPAWGEAGILTETEIELMANFVQLDPPTPPPLELAEITESWNLIVPVADRPTEPQTALEWENFTGVILRDAGQVAIIDAATKETAAIIDTGFAVHILRSSATGRYFIAVGRDGRVTMIDLWTEKPEIVAQVQGCFDARSVEASKYDGFEDKYIIEGCYWPPQYVVFDGQTLEPLVVHDVLSPDINGKELEEVRVASIVASHFDPFWVMGLKESGYVAIVDYSQPDFPLVKKIEADLFLHDGGWDHTGRYFIIAANAQNKLMVIDVKTQELVAGIETGKTPHPGRGANWQDPEFGWVFATTHLGEGKLTLIGADPEGSPEHAWKVVREVEIPGTGSLFLKTHPNSQWVWMDTPLSNVVEESQQACVYSIEKMELEKCFQVADHGAVVHFEYNESGDEVWVSVWDKQGEVVIYDDETLTEIHRITGDWLVTPTGKFNVFNTANDIY
;
A
#
# COMPACT_ATOMS: atom_id res chain seq x y z
N MET A 1 -45.96 20.56 39.45
CA MET A 1 -47.30 20.76 38.84
C MET A 1 -47.21 20.50 37.36
N ARG A 2 -48.08 19.60 36.89
CA ARG A 2 -48.38 19.18 35.52
C ARG A 2 -47.31 18.42 34.72
N ALA A 3 -47.50 17.11 34.77
CA ALA A 3 -47.06 16.10 33.77
C ALA A 3 -47.89 16.25 32.50
N THR A 4 -47.29 16.02 31.33
CA THR A 4 -48.02 15.67 30.11
C THR A 4 -47.43 14.37 29.54
N ASN A 5 -48.30 13.37 29.53
CA ASN A 5 -48.12 12.05 28.90
C ASN A 5 -48.08 12.17 27.38
N VAL A 6 -47.22 11.37 26.71
CA VAL A 6 -47.32 10.99 25.32
C VAL A 6 -47.30 9.44 25.23
N PRO A 7 -48.15 8.81 24.44
CA PRO A 7 -48.40 7.37 24.50
C PRO A 7 -47.43 6.54 23.65
N ARG A 8 -47.11 5.36 24.16
CA ARG A 8 -46.40 4.28 23.45
C ARG A 8 -47.28 3.68 22.34
N ALA A 9 -46.79 3.60 21.13
CA ALA A 9 -47.34 2.82 20.05
C ALA A 9 -46.63 1.44 19.97
N THR A 10 -47.39 0.41 20.19
CA THR A 10 -47.02 -1.00 19.98
C THR A 10 -47.09 -1.34 18.50
N ALA A 11 -46.02 -1.78 17.89
CA ALA A 11 -45.99 -2.34 16.55
C ALA A 11 -46.02 -3.87 16.60
N THR A 12 -47.04 -4.42 16.02
CA THR A 12 -47.34 -5.85 15.91
C THR A 12 -46.58 -6.47 14.74
N TRP A 13 -45.88 -7.55 14.99
CA TRP A 13 -45.22 -8.37 13.97
C TRP A 13 -46.26 -9.22 13.18
N ILE A 14 -46.24 -9.15 11.86
CA ILE A 14 -46.89 -10.11 10.97
C ILE A 14 -45.81 -10.84 10.18
N ALA A 15 -45.67 -12.12 10.50
CA ALA A 15 -44.86 -13.06 9.73
C ALA A 15 -45.66 -13.53 8.50
N MET A 16 -45.07 -13.42 7.29
CA MET A 16 -45.63 -13.98 6.08
C MET A 16 -44.68 -15.04 5.52
N LEU A 17 -45.07 -16.29 5.73
CA LEU A 17 -44.51 -17.48 5.11
C LEU A 17 -44.93 -17.56 3.65
N PHE A 18 -44.00 -17.62 2.70
CA PHE A 18 -44.25 -18.05 1.32
C PHE A 18 -43.66 -19.43 1.10
N ALA A 19 -44.58 -20.39 0.83
CA ALA A 19 -44.25 -21.74 0.41
C ALA A 19 -44.03 -21.76 -1.11
N ILE A 20 -42.91 -22.30 -1.56
CA ILE A 20 -42.65 -22.58 -3.00
C ILE A 20 -43.08 -24.02 -3.27
N ALA A 21 -44.07 -24.19 -4.14
CA ALA A 21 -44.48 -25.48 -4.67
C ALA A 21 -43.79 -25.77 -6.01
N LEU A 22 -43.02 -26.86 -6.04
CA LEU A 22 -42.52 -27.49 -7.27
C LEU A 22 -43.67 -28.18 -8.01
N VAL A 23 -43.82 -27.89 -9.30
CA VAL A 23 -44.66 -28.68 -10.22
C VAL A 23 -43.75 -29.22 -11.33
N PHE A 24 -43.60 -30.54 -11.33
CA PHE A 24 -43.15 -31.33 -12.49
C PHE A 24 -44.39 -31.61 -13.37
N ALA A 25 -44.28 -31.41 -14.68
CA ALA A 25 -45.19 -32.02 -15.63
C ALA A 25 -44.43 -32.47 -16.88
N ALA A 26 -44.57 -33.73 -17.19
CA ALA A 26 -43.98 -34.43 -18.32
C ALA A 26 -44.86 -34.36 -19.57
N CYS A 27 -44.18 -34.54 -20.70
CA CYS A 27 -44.56 -34.92 -22.06
C CYS A 27 -46.00 -35.26 -22.42
N SER A 28 -46.44 -34.75 -23.57
CA SER A 28 -46.90 -35.61 -24.67
C SER A 28 -47.09 -34.82 -25.97
N SER A 29 -46.75 -35.50 -27.05
CA SER A 29 -46.77 -35.13 -28.45
C SER A 29 -48.22 -35.07 -29.08
N SER A 30 -48.40 -34.17 -30.05
CA SER A 30 -49.20 -34.48 -31.26
C SER A 30 -49.00 -33.43 -32.34
N ASP A 31 -48.88 -33.93 -33.59
CA ASP A 31 -48.68 -33.26 -34.87
C ASP A 31 -49.81 -32.28 -35.27
N SER A 32 -49.47 -31.27 -36.04
CA SER A 32 -49.88 -31.04 -37.44
C SER A 32 -49.62 -29.60 -37.92
N ASP A 33 -48.88 -29.54 -39.02
CA ASP A 33 -48.98 -28.74 -40.25
C ASP A 33 -48.99 -27.19 -40.30
N ASP A 34 -48.01 -26.78 -41.09
CA ASP A 34 -47.93 -25.71 -42.10
C ASP A 34 -48.15 -24.24 -41.75
N ALA A 35 -47.05 -23.50 -41.86
CA ALA A 35 -46.90 -22.29 -42.69
C ALA A 35 -45.46 -21.73 -42.67
N SER A 36 -44.90 -21.63 -43.86
CA SER A 36 -43.64 -21.00 -44.22
C SER A 36 -43.50 -19.58 -43.68
N GLY A 37 -42.44 -19.34 -42.91
CA GLY A 37 -41.94 -18.02 -42.56
C GLY A 37 -40.44 -18.09 -42.42
N ASP A 38 -39.73 -17.49 -43.36
CA ASP A 38 -38.31 -17.35 -43.47
C ASP A 38 -37.75 -16.62 -42.21
N THR A 39 -37.18 -17.37 -41.30
CA THR A 39 -36.39 -16.83 -40.20
C THR A 39 -34.95 -17.29 -40.40
N THR A 40 -34.11 -16.35 -40.78
CA THR A 40 -32.64 -16.46 -40.75
C THR A 40 -32.22 -17.01 -39.40
N VAL A 41 -31.71 -18.23 -39.44
CA VAL A 41 -31.06 -18.89 -38.28
C VAL A 41 -29.81 -18.13 -37.97
N ALA A 42 -29.77 -17.46 -36.82
CA ALA A 42 -28.51 -16.99 -36.20
C ALA A 42 -27.60 -18.23 -36.07
N GLY A 43 -26.45 -18.16 -36.67
CA GLY A 43 -25.48 -19.22 -36.68
C GLY A 43 -25.05 -19.56 -35.24
N SER A 44 -25.29 -20.79 -34.84
CA SER A 44 -24.69 -21.32 -33.62
C SER A 44 -23.20 -21.49 -33.88
N THR A 45 -22.38 -20.72 -33.18
CA THR A 45 -20.94 -20.91 -33.13
C THR A 45 -20.66 -22.38 -32.73
N PRO A 46 -19.81 -23.11 -33.43
CA PRO A 46 -19.46 -24.48 -33.05
C PRO A 46 -18.89 -24.47 -31.60
N PRO A 47 -19.12 -25.52 -30.81
CA PRO A 47 -18.50 -25.63 -29.50
C PRO A 47 -16.98 -25.62 -29.64
N LEU A 48 -16.31 -24.93 -28.72
CA LEU A 48 -14.83 -24.91 -28.65
C LEU A 48 -14.26 -26.33 -28.53
N SER A 49 -13.07 -26.57 -29.07
CA SER A 49 -12.33 -27.80 -28.79
C SER A 49 -11.99 -27.87 -27.28
N GLU A 50 -11.60 -29.05 -26.79
CA GLU A 50 -11.21 -29.23 -25.38
C GLU A 50 -10.01 -28.34 -25.03
N GLU A 51 -9.03 -28.25 -25.94
CA GLU A 51 -7.86 -27.39 -25.81
C GLU A 51 -8.23 -25.91 -25.81
N ALA A 52 -9.09 -25.46 -26.72
CA ALA A 52 -9.53 -24.07 -26.77
C ALA A 52 -10.37 -23.68 -25.56
N ALA A 53 -11.20 -24.59 -25.01
CA ALA A 53 -11.95 -24.33 -23.79
C ALA A 53 -11.04 -24.22 -22.55
N ALA A 54 -10.00 -25.05 -22.48
CA ALA A 54 -8.95 -24.94 -21.45
C ALA A 54 -8.18 -23.63 -21.62
N GLY A 55 -7.84 -23.26 -22.87
CA GLY A 55 -7.19 -22.00 -23.20
C GLY A 55 -8.03 -20.77 -22.85
N GLN A 56 -9.34 -20.82 -23.06
CA GLN A 56 -10.28 -19.77 -22.64
C GLN A 56 -10.20 -19.54 -21.13
N THR A 57 -10.20 -20.62 -20.35
CA THR A 57 -10.10 -20.53 -18.89
C THR A 57 -8.83 -19.82 -18.45
N ILE A 58 -7.69 -20.16 -19.08
CA ILE A 58 -6.41 -19.49 -18.78
C ILE A 58 -6.43 -18.02 -19.24
N TYR A 59 -6.98 -17.77 -20.44
CA TYR A 59 -7.11 -16.40 -20.94
C TYR A 59 -7.91 -15.52 -19.99
N ASP A 60 -9.09 -15.99 -19.55
CA ASP A 60 -9.96 -15.26 -18.64
C ASP A 60 -9.27 -14.95 -17.28
N GLN A 61 -8.42 -15.86 -16.82
CA GLN A 61 -7.72 -15.70 -15.53
C GLN A 61 -6.44 -14.86 -15.61
N GLN A 62 -5.70 -14.93 -16.72
CA GLN A 62 -4.36 -14.37 -16.78
C GLN A 62 -4.13 -13.33 -17.89
N CYS A 63 -4.93 -13.33 -18.94
CA CYS A 63 -4.73 -12.47 -20.10
C CYS A 63 -5.79 -11.35 -20.21
N ALA A 64 -7.05 -11.66 -19.87
CA ALA A 64 -8.18 -10.75 -20.05
C ALA A 64 -8.09 -9.45 -19.26
N ALA A 65 -7.31 -9.43 -18.17
CA ALA A 65 -7.04 -8.21 -17.41
C ALA A 65 -6.24 -7.15 -18.21
N CYS A 66 -5.44 -7.61 -19.19
CA CYS A 66 -4.56 -6.73 -19.99
C CYS A 66 -4.96 -6.69 -21.47
N HIS A 67 -5.64 -7.70 -21.98
CA HIS A 67 -5.97 -7.86 -23.39
C HIS A 67 -7.46 -8.09 -23.59
N THR A 68 -8.00 -7.57 -24.71
CA THR A 68 -9.33 -7.94 -25.22
C THR A 68 -9.20 -8.77 -26.48
N ILE A 69 -10.32 -9.33 -26.93
CA ILE A 69 -10.49 -9.93 -28.25
C ILE A 69 -11.69 -9.24 -28.90
N GLY A 70 -11.44 -8.24 -29.76
CA GLY A 70 -12.46 -7.45 -30.43
C GLY A 70 -13.09 -6.34 -29.57
N GLY A 71 -12.51 -6.04 -28.41
CA GLY A 71 -12.98 -4.98 -27.50
C GLY A 71 -12.14 -3.69 -27.52
N GLY A 72 -11.08 -3.67 -28.31
CA GLY A 72 -10.09 -2.58 -28.35
C GLY A 72 -8.96 -2.76 -27.35
N PRO A 73 -7.93 -1.90 -27.38
CA PRO A 73 -6.76 -2.01 -26.51
C PRO A 73 -7.11 -1.72 -25.06
N LEU A 74 -6.46 -2.46 -24.14
CA LEU A 74 -6.39 -2.17 -22.70
C LEU A 74 -4.95 -1.77 -22.34
N VAL A 75 -4.37 -2.43 -21.34
CA VAL A 75 -2.94 -2.30 -21.03
C VAL A 75 -2.08 -2.88 -22.15
N GLY A 76 -2.52 -3.99 -22.73
CA GLY A 76 -1.97 -4.61 -23.94
C GLY A 76 -2.85 -4.35 -25.16
N PRO A 77 -2.38 -4.73 -26.35
CA PRO A 77 -3.15 -4.62 -27.57
C PRO A 77 -4.38 -5.55 -27.57
N ASP A 78 -5.38 -5.21 -28.39
CA ASP A 78 -6.46 -6.12 -28.76
C ASP A 78 -5.87 -7.33 -29.48
N LEU A 79 -6.27 -8.54 -29.09
CA LEU A 79 -5.77 -9.78 -29.66
C LEU A 79 -6.64 -10.35 -30.79
N ALA A 80 -7.67 -9.60 -31.26
CA ALA A 80 -8.46 -9.99 -32.42
C ALA A 80 -7.52 -10.18 -33.63
N GLY A 81 -7.60 -11.34 -34.27
CA GLY A 81 -6.76 -11.68 -35.45
C GLY A 81 -5.26 -11.84 -35.16
N VAL A 82 -4.82 -11.91 -33.91
CA VAL A 82 -3.38 -12.01 -33.58
C VAL A 82 -2.73 -13.27 -34.17
N THR A 83 -3.48 -14.36 -34.32
CA THR A 83 -3.00 -15.63 -34.92
C THR A 83 -2.84 -15.57 -36.44
N GLU A 84 -3.40 -14.53 -37.11
CA GLU A 84 -3.16 -14.21 -38.50
C GLU A 84 -1.94 -13.32 -38.68
N LEU A 85 -1.61 -12.53 -37.65
CA LEU A 85 -0.47 -11.59 -37.65
C LEU A 85 0.84 -12.25 -37.23
N ARG A 86 0.76 -13.27 -36.39
CA ARG A 86 1.93 -13.99 -35.80
C ARG A 86 1.72 -15.48 -35.88
N ASP A 87 2.74 -16.24 -36.27
CA ASP A 87 2.66 -17.69 -36.26
C ASP A 87 2.65 -18.28 -34.82
N THR A 88 2.17 -19.49 -34.68
CA THR A 88 2.03 -20.17 -33.39
C THR A 88 3.35 -20.32 -32.63
N GLY A 89 4.45 -20.52 -33.35
CA GLY A 89 5.78 -20.64 -32.71
C GLY A 89 6.25 -19.30 -32.12
N TRP A 90 6.00 -18.22 -32.82
CA TRP A 90 6.28 -16.86 -32.33
C TRP A 90 5.42 -16.53 -31.11
N LEU A 91 4.09 -16.78 -31.17
CA LEU A 91 3.17 -16.57 -30.07
C LEU A 91 3.54 -17.42 -28.85
N HIS A 92 3.90 -18.67 -29.06
CA HIS A 92 4.31 -19.57 -27.99
C HIS A 92 5.55 -19.04 -27.25
N ALA A 93 6.59 -18.63 -27.98
CA ALA A 93 7.79 -18.06 -27.38
C ALA A 93 7.54 -16.76 -26.64
N TRP A 94 6.68 -15.88 -27.22
CA TRP A 94 6.28 -14.62 -26.60
C TRP A 94 5.49 -14.81 -25.31
N ILE A 95 4.51 -15.71 -25.29
CA ILE A 95 3.65 -15.94 -24.13
C ILE A 95 4.45 -16.56 -22.98
N ILE A 96 5.40 -17.45 -23.25
CA ILE A 96 6.22 -18.10 -22.22
C ILE A 96 7.14 -17.11 -21.52
N ASP A 97 7.93 -16.35 -22.28
CA ASP A 97 8.87 -15.38 -21.72
C ASP A 97 9.10 -14.22 -22.72
N PRO A 98 8.27 -13.16 -22.66
CA PRO A 98 8.38 -12.03 -23.56
C PRO A 98 9.74 -11.34 -23.49
N LYS A 99 10.33 -11.25 -22.28
CA LYS A 99 11.64 -10.62 -22.09
C LYS A 99 12.75 -11.43 -22.74
N ALA A 100 12.87 -12.71 -22.41
CA ALA A 100 13.91 -13.56 -22.99
C ALA A 100 13.76 -13.68 -24.52
N PHE A 101 12.52 -13.73 -25.03
CA PHE A 101 12.27 -13.79 -26.46
C PHE A 101 12.64 -12.47 -27.15
N SER A 102 12.40 -11.32 -26.54
CA SER A 102 12.82 -10.01 -27.09
C SER A 102 14.34 -9.83 -27.19
N GLU A 103 15.12 -10.60 -26.46
CA GLU A 103 16.59 -10.55 -26.54
C GLU A 103 17.15 -11.32 -27.76
N VAL A 104 16.34 -12.17 -28.37
CA VAL A 104 16.78 -13.05 -29.50
C VAL A 104 15.99 -12.86 -30.78
N ASP A 105 14.86 -12.20 -30.75
CA ASP A 105 13.99 -11.94 -31.91
C ASP A 105 13.82 -10.43 -32.12
N ALA A 106 14.08 -9.95 -33.35
CA ALA A 106 14.09 -8.54 -33.65
C ALA A 106 12.69 -7.88 -33.62
N ASP A 107 11.66 -8.62 -34.08
CA ASP A 107 10.27 -8.15 -34.06
C ASP A 107 9.75 -8.10 -32.62
N ALA A 108 10.13 -9.08 -31.80
CA ALA A 108 9.82 -9.08 -30.38
C ALA A 108 10.51 -7.94 -29.64
N ALA A 109 11.76 -7.62 -29.96
CA ALA A 109 12.52 -6.52 -29.38
C ALA A 109 11.88 -5.15 -29.69
N GLU A 110 11.29 -4.98 -30.89
CA GLU A 110 10.64 -3.73 -31.29
C GLU A 110 9.37 -3.44 -30.49
N ILE A 111 8.61 -4.49 -30.10
CA ILE A 111 7.31 -4.34 -29.43
C ILE A 111 7.39 -4.55 -27.92
N TYR A 112 8.51 -5.07 -27.38
CA TYR A 112 8.65 -5.32 -25.94
C TYR A 112 8.86 -4.02 -25.16
N THR A 113 7.85 -3.64 -24.39
CA THR A 113 7.88 -2.45 -23.52
C THR A 113 8.16 -2.77 -22.05
N GLY A 114 8.31 -4.05 -21.71
CA GLY A 114 8.41 -4.52 -20.32
C GLY A 114 7.08 -4.63 -19.59
N ALA A 115 5.97 -4.32 -20.25
CA ALA A 115 4.62 -4.35 -19.63
C ALA A 115 4.02 -5.76 -19.55
N MET A 116 4.37 -6.67 -20.47
CA MET A 116 3.92 -8.05 -20.46
C MET A 116 4.90 -8.91 -19.63
N PRO A 117 4.50 -9.44 -18.46
CA PRO A 117 5.35 -10.32 -17.66
C PRO A 117 5.37 -11.75 -18.23
N ALA A 118 6.35 -12.53 -17.82
CA ALA A 118 6.30 -14.00 -17.96
C ALA A 118 5.23 -14.54 -16.98
N LEU A 119 4.22 -15.25 -17.52
CA LEU A 119 3.07 -15.72 -16.74
C LEU A 119 3.30 -17.08 -16.07
N GLY A 120 4.46 -17.69 -16.28
CA GLY A 120 4.80 -19.01 -15.71
C GLY A 120 4.01 -20.18 -16.32
N LEU A 121 3.36 -19.97 -17.48
CA LEU A 121 2.61 -21.03 -18.15
C LEU A 121 3.54 -22.14 -18.66
N SER A 122 3.10 -23.37 -18.53
CA SER A 122 3.74 -24.51 -19.20
C SER A 122 3.53 -24.44 -20.71
N SER A 123 4.35 -25.16 -21.48
CA SER A 123 4.20 -25.25 -22.93
C SER A 123 2.78 -25.71 -23.35
N SER A 124 2.21 -26.68 -22.63
CA SER A 124 0.86 -27.18 -22.90
C SER A 124 -0.25 -26.16 -22.62
N GLU A 125 -0.11 -25.36 -21.55
CA GLU A 125 -1.06 -24.30 -21.23
C GLU A 125 -0.97 -23.17 -22.26
N THR A 126 0.25 -22.84 -22.70
CA THR A 126 0.48 -21.88 -23.78
C THR A 126 -0.13 -22.33 -25.09
N ASP A 127 0.02 -23.63 -25.47
CA ASP A 127 -0.63 -24.18 -26.65
C ASP A 127 -2.18 -24.11 -26.56
N ASN A 128 -2.75 -24.32 -25.37
CA ASN A 128 -4.17 -24.18 -25.13
C ASN A 128 -4.63 -22.72 -25.32
N VAL A 129 -3.90 -21.74 -24.80
CA VAL A 129 -4.20 -20.31 -25.02
C VAL A 129 -4.15 -19.96 -26.50
N ILE A 130 -3.16 -20.42 -27.23
CA ILE A 130 -3.06 -20.21 -28.68
C ILE A 130 -4.24 -20.83 -29.40
N SER A 131 -4.64 -22.06 -29.05
CA SER A 131 -5.83 -22.72 -29.61
C SER A 131 -7.12 -21.93 -29.34
N TYR A 132 -7.24 -21.29 -28.19
CA TYR A 132 -8.35 -20.37 -27.91
C TYR A 132 -8.29 -19.14 -28.81
N LEU A 133 -7.15 -18.48 -28.93
CA LEU A 133 -6.96 -17.31 -29.82
C LEU A 133 -7.24 -17.66 -31.30
N GLU A 134 -6.85 -18.85 -31.76
CA GLU A 134 -7.21 -19.35 -33.09
C GLU A 134 -8.73 -19.53 -33.27
N SER A 135 -9.45 -19.95 -32.21
CA SER A 135 -10.90 -20.11 -32.24
C SER A 135 -11.66 -18.78 -32.29
N THR A 136 -10.97 -17.68 -32.02
CA THR A 136 -11.52 -16.30 -32.05
C THR A 136 -11.06 -15.50 -33.27
N SER A 137 -10.46 -16.14 -34.27
CA SER A 137 -9.94 -15.47 -35.48
C SER A 137 -11.00 -14.74 -36.29
N ASP A 138 -12.28 -15.14 -36.17
CA ASP A 138 -13.40 -14.48 -36.86
C ASP A 138 -13.87 -13.18 -36.16
N VAL A 139 -13.27 -12.82 -35.03
CA VAL A 139 -13.59 -11.59 -34.30
C VAL A 139 -12.79 -10.45 -34.91
N ASP A 140 -13.47 -9.49 -35.49
CA ASP A 140 -12.85 -8.29 -36.03
C ASP A 140 -12.42 -7.35 -34.87
N ALA A 141 -11.23 -6.76 -34.99
CA ALA A 141 -10.85 -5.62 -34.14
C ALA A 141 -11.81 -4.44 -34.38
N PRO A 142 -12.11 -3.63 -33.36
CA PRO A 142 -13.03 -2.50 -33.52
C PRO A 142 -12.54 -1.55 -34.61
N SER A 143 -13.40 -1.23 -35.55
CA SER A 143 -13.07 -0.38 -36.71
C SER A 143 -13.02 1.11 -36.37
N ALA A 144 -13.42 1.51 -35.16
CA ALA A 144 -13.42 2.88 -34.69
C ALA A 144 -12.36 3.08 -33.61
N ALA A 145 -11.68 4.24 -33.66
CA ALA A 145 -10.86 4.67 -32.52
C ALA A 145 -11.72 4.71 -31.24
N PRO A 146 -11.13 4.41 -30.06
CA PRO A 146 -11.83 4.53 -28.79
C PRO A 146 -12.50 5.90 -28.66
N GLU A 147 -13.69 5.94 -28.07
CA GLU A 147 -14.32 7.22 -27.76
C GLU A 147 -13.47 7.93 -26.71
N GLY A 148 -13.07 9.16 -27.02
CA GLY A 148 -12.38 10.04 -26.09
C GLY A 148 -13.28 10.44 -24.89
N PRO A 149 -12.76 11.21 -23.93
CA PRO A 149 -13.51 11.62 -22.77
C PRO A 149 -14.71 12.50 -23.15
N ARG A 150 -15.82 12.29 -22.48
CA ARG A 150 -16.92 13.25 -22.52
C ARG A 150 -16.53 14.51 -21.72
N GLU A 151 -17.14 15.62 -22.06
CA GLU A 151 -17.01 16.85 -21.27
C GLU A 151 -17.62 16.63 -19.87
N LEU A 152 -16.90 17.06 -18.84
CA LEU A 152 -17.37 17.03 -17.45
C LEU A 152 -17.84 18.42 -17.04
N SER A 153 -18.93 18.50 -16.29
CA SER A 153 -19.31 19.73 -15.61
C SER A 153 -18.33 20.04 -14.47
N ASP A 154 -18.29 21.31 -14.03
CA ASP A 154 -17.43 21.75 -12.91
C ASP A 154 -17.64 20.87 -11.66
N ALA A 155 -18.89 20.55 -11.32
CA ALA A 155 -19.20 19.70 -10.16
C ALA A 155 -18.71 18.24 -10.33
N GLU A 156 -18.82 17.68 -11.53
CA GLU A 156 -18.27 16.34 -11.82
C GLU A 156 -16.75 16.37 -11.80
N PHE A 157 -16.12 17.40 -12.31
CA PHE A 157 -14.68 17.57 -12.27
C PHE A 157 -14.15 17.68 -10.83
N GLU A 158 -14.85 18.44 -9.97
CA GLU A 158 -14.52 18.56 -8.55
C GLU A 158 -14.68 17.22 -7.83
N GLN A 159 -15.81 16.51 -8.03
CA GLN A 159 -16.03 15.19 -7.47
C GLN A 159 -14.95 14.18 -7.92
N ALA A 160 -14.62 14.17 -9.21
CA ALA A 160 -13.58 13.29 -9.75
C ALA A 160 -12.20 13.62 -9.18
N SER A 161 -11.90 14.90 -9.00
CA SER A 161 -10.66 15.36 -8.36
C SER A 161 -10.56 14.83 -6.93
N GLU A 162 -11.63 14.94 -6.15
CA GLU A 162 -11.68 14.41 -4.78
C GLU A 162 -11.46 12.89 -4.76
N ILE A 163 -12.14 12.13 -5.62
CA ILE A 163 -11.91 10.68 -5.74
C ILE A 163 -10.47 10.39 -6.11
N TYR A 164 -9.90 11.13 -7.06
CA TYR A 164 -8.52 10.93 -7.51
C TYR A 164 -7.53 11.11 -6.36
N PHE A 165 -7.60 12.22 -5.65
CA PHE A 165 -6.71 12.50 -4.52
C PHE A 165 -6.87 11.47 -3.40
N ASN A 166 -8.09 11.05 -3.12
CA ASN A 166 -8.38 10.10 -2.06
C ASN A 166 -7.98 8.65 -2.41
N ARG A 167 -8.00 8.23 -3.69
CA ARG A 167 -7.86 6.82 -4.11
C ARG A 167 -6.68 6.54 -5.03
N CYS A 168 -6.32 7.47 -5.89
CA CYS A 168 -5.44 7.23 -7.04
C CYS A 168 -4.06 7.89 -6.90
N ALA A 169 -4.02 9.13 -6.38
CA ALA A 169 -2.81 9.94 -6.32
C ALA A 169 -1.65 9.27 -5.55
N GLY A 170 -1.97 8.44 -4.56
CA GLY A 170 -0.97 7.69 -3.81
C GLY A 170 -0.08 6.79 -4.66
N CYS A 171 -0.64 6.19 -5.69
CA CYS A 171 0.09 5.31 -6.61
C CYS A 171 0.47 6.00 -7.92
N HIS A 172 -0.38 6.89 -8.45
CA HIS A 172 -0.18 7.51 -9.75
C HIS A 172 0.44 8.92 -9.70
N GLY A 173 0.73 9.43 -8.50
CA GLY A 173 1.22 10.79 -8.28
C GLY A 173 0.10 11.84 -8.31
N THR A 174 0.31 12.96 -7.64
CA THR A 174 -0.69 14.03 -7.54
C THR A 174 -0.95 14.68 -8.90
N LEU A 175 0.11 14.89 -9.69
CA LEU A 175 0.05 15.41 -11.04
C LEU A 175 -0.04 14.31 -12.10
N ARG A 176 -0.38 13.08 -11.72
CA ARG A 176 -0.49 11.89 -12.59
C ARG A 176 0.78 11.50 -13.32
N ALA A 177 1.93 12.02 -12.90
CA ALA A 177 3.23 11.75 -13.51
C ALA A 177 3.82 10.37 -13.13
N GLY A 178 3.08 9.55 -12.37
CA GLY A 178 3.49 8.24 -11.88
C GLY A 178 4.14 8.31 -10.50
N ALA A 179 4.16 7.14 -9.83
CA ALA A 179 4.81 6.93 -8.55
C ALA A 179 5.16 5.45 -8.38
N THR A 180 4.46 4.72 -7.50
CA THR A 180 4.50 3.25 -7.46
C THR A 180 3.70 2.64 -8.61
N GLY A 181 2.63 3.32 -9.06
CA GLY A 181 1.92 3.04 -10.29
C GLY A 181 2.47 3.86 -11.46
N PRO A 182 2.14 3.49 -12.70
CA PRO A 182 2.57 4.21 -13.90
C PRO A 182 1.97 5.62 -13.96
N ALA A 183 2.58 6.49 -14.78
CA ALA A 183 1.97 7.75 -15.17
C ALA A 183 0.64 7.50 -15.90
N ILE A 184 -0.36 8.34 -15.60
CA ILE A 184 -1.68 8.33 -16.22
C ILE A 184 -2.11 9.77 -16.60
N GLN A 185 -1.15 10.57 -17.04
CA GLN A 185 -1.44 11.85 -17.68
C GLN A 185 -2.18 11.62 -19.00
N PRO A 186 -2.97 12.59 -19.48
CA PRO A 186 -3.58 12.52 -20.80
C PRO A 186 -2.48 12.48 -21.85
N ASP A 187 -2.11 11.31 -22.22
CA ASP A 187 -1.15 10.97 -23.24
C ASP A 187 -1.79 10.02 -24.27
N ASP A 188 -1.04 9.69 -25.28
CA ASP A 188 -1.50 8.82 -26.34
C ASP A 188 -2.03 7.48 -25.81
N ARG A 189 -1.42 6.91 -24.76
CA ARG A 189 -1.81 5.63 -24.19
C ARG A 189 -3.15 5.69 -23.45
N THR A 190 -3.36 6.71 -22.62
CA THR A 190 -4.63 6.87 -21.89
C THR A 190 -5.78 7.13 -22.87
N LEU A 191 -5.53 7.94 -23.91
CA LEU A 191 -6.49 8.20 -24.96
C LEU A 191 -6.72 6.98 -25.87
N GLU A 192 -5.69 6.19 -26.17
CA GLU A 192 -5.80 4.94 -26.92
C GLU A 192 -6.66 3.90 -26.22
N ILE A 193 -6.56 3.78 -24.88
CA ILE A 193 -7.42 2.90 -24.07
C ILE A 193 -8.86 3.38 -24.13
N GLY A 194 -9.09 4.69 -24.04
CA GLY A 194 -10.40 5.33 -24.07
C GLY A 194 -11.28 5.03 -22.85
N SER A 195 -12.44 5.69 -22.79
CA SER A 195 -13.31 5.63 -21.62
C SER A 195 -13.79 4.21 -21.27
N ALA A 196 -14.13 3.39 -22.27
CA ALA A 196 -14.62 2.03 -22.04
C ALA A 196 -13.53 1.10 -21.49
N GLY A 197 -12.33 1.16 -22.05
CA GLY A 197 -11.19 0.37 -21.55
C GLY A 197 -10.78 0.78 -20.15
N LEU A 198 -10.76 2.09 -19.87
CA LEU A 198 -10.46 2.62 -18.53
C LEU A 198 -11.52 2.20 -17.49
N GLN A 199 -12.80 2.17 -17.85
CA GLN A 199 -13.87 1.64 -16.98
C GLN A 199 -13.60 0.17 -16.65
N THR A 200 -13.21 -0.65 -17.63
CA THR A 200 -12.86 -2.06 -17.42
C THR A 200 -11.70 -2.20 -16.44
N ILE A 201 -10.62 -1.40 -16.62
CA ILE A 201 -9.46 -1.41 -15.73
C ILE A 201 -9.84 -0.98 -14.31
N LEU A 202 -10.64 0.08 -14.16
CA LEU A 202 -11.08 0.57 -12.85
C LEU A 202 -12.01 -0.44 -12.15
N THR A 203 -12.82 -1.16 -12.90
CA THR A 203 -13.73 -2.17 -12.35
C THR A 203 -12.97 -3.38 -11.84
N ASN A 204 -12.11 -3.96 -12.69
CA ASN A 204 -11.52 -5.29 -12.48
C ASN A 204 -10.11 -5.22 -11.88
N GLY A 205 -9.48 -4.03 -11.82
CA GLY A 205 -8.08 -3.88 -11.44
C GLY A 205 -7.11 -4.46 -12.47
N LEU A 206 -5.82 -4.51 -12.08
CA LEU A 206 -4.77 -5.10 -12.91
C LEU A 206 -3.84 -5.98 -12.07
N PRO A 207 -3.33 -7.09 -12.61
CA PRO A 207 -2.23 -7.82 -12.00
C PRO A 207 -1.04 -6.88 -11.75
N GLY A 208 -0.44 -6.96 -10.58
CA GLY A 208 0.68 -6.08 -10.20
C GLY A 208 0.30 -4.92 -9.29
N GLY A 209 -0.92 -4.94 -8.73
CA GLY A 209 -1.27 -4.12 -7.58
C GLY A 209 -2.25 -2.97 -7.80
N MET A 210 -2.84 -2.83 -8.99
CA MET A 210 -3.97 -1.91 -9.16
C MET A 210 -5.25 -2.57 -8.63
N PRO A 211 -5.91 -1.99 -7.60
CA PRO A 211 -7.10 -2.60 -7.02
C PRO A 211 -8.28 -2.65 -7.99
N ALA A 212 -9.13 -3.68 -7.86
CA ALA A 212 -10.40 -3.82 -8.55
C ALA A 212 -11.46 -2.93 -7.87
N TRP A 213 -11.43 -1.64 -8.09
CA TRP A 213 -12.25 -0.66 -7.39
C TRP A 213 -13.75 -0.91 -7.50
N GLY A 214 -14.20 -1.40 -8.67
CA GLY A 214 -15.60 -1.74 -8.91
C GLY A 214 -16.01 -3.06 -8.26
N GLU A 215 -15.27 -4.16 -8.49
CA GLU A 215 -15.56 -5.46 -7.89
C GLU A 215 -15.46 -5.43 -6.37
N ALA A 216 -14.53 -4.63 -5.84
CA ALA A 216 -14.40 -4.38 -4.43
C ALA A 216 -15.56 -3.53 -3.84
N GLY A 217 -16.45 -2.97 -4.69
CA GLY A 217 -17.55 -2.10 -4.26
C GLY A 217 -17.12 -0.79 -3.61
N ILE A 218 -15.89 -0.34 -3.91
CA ILE A 218 -15.33 0.92 -3.38
C ILE A 218 -15.76 2.11 -4.23
N LEU A 219 -15.82 1.92 -5.56
CA LEU A 219 -16.38 2.89 -6.49
C LEU A 219 -17.65 2.32 -7.11
N THR A 220 -18.67 3.18 -7.24
CA THR A 220 -19.91 2.86 -7.97
C THR A 220 -19.68 2.91 -9.49
N GLU A 221 -20.55 2.30 -10.27
CA GLU A 221 -20.50 2.36 -11.74
C GLU A 221 -20.44 3.80 -12.27
N THR A 222 -21.17 4.71 -11.64
CA THR A 222 -21.18 6.14 -12.02
C THR A 222 -19.84 6.81 -11.71
N GLU A 223 -19.22 6.50 -10.58
CA GLU A 223 -17.88 7.02 -10.22
C GLU A 223 -16.80 6.43 -11.11
N ILE A 224 -16.91 5.16 -11.50
CA ILE A 224 -16.00 4.51 -12.46
C ILE A 224 -16.11 5.19 -13.83
N GLU A 225 -17.30 5.44 -14.34
CA GLU A 225 -17.50 6.19 -15.58
C GLU A 225 -16.91 7.59 -15.48
N LEU A 226 -17.18 8.28 -14.38
CA LEU A 226 -16.65 9.62 -14.09
C LEU A 226 -15.12 9.61 -14.11
N MET A 227 -14.48 8.71 -13.37
CA MET A 227 -13.04 8.59 -13.28
C MET A 227 -12.38 8.22 -14.60
N ALA A 228 -12.99 7.32 -15.38
CA ALA A 228 -12.50 6.94 -16.70
C ALA A 228 -12.46 8.13 -17.68
N ASN A 229 -13.42 9.05 -17.58
CA ASN A 229 -13.39 10.28 -18.36
C ASN A 229 -12.38 11.30 -17.79
N PHE A 230 -12.35 11.44 -16.45
CA PHE A 230 -11.51 12.41 -15.76
C PHE A 230 -10.00 12.19 -15.99
N VAL A 231 -9.52 10.95 -15.97
CA VAL A 231 -8.08 10.68 -16.15
C VAL A 231 -7.57 10.94 -17.57
N GLN A 232 -8.47 11.13 -18.52
CA GLN A 232 -8.16 11.52 -19.91
C GLN A 232 -8.11 13.04 -20.11
N LEU A 233 -8.45 13.83 -19.08
CA LEU A 233 -8.36 15.29 -19.09
C LEU A 233 -7.06 15.74 -18.40
N ASP A 234 -6.64 16.98 -18.64
CA ASP A 234 -5.48 17.54 -17.94
C ASP A 234 -5.66 17.44 -16.40
N PRO A 235 -4.61 17.07 -15.66
CA PRO A 235 -4.70 17.00 -14.22
C PRO A 235 -5.04 18.39 -13.64
N PRO A 236 -5.90 18.46 -12.62
CA PRO A 236 -6.15 19.72 -11.95
C PRO A 236 -4.84 20.23 -11.33
N THR A 237 -4.64 21.52 -11.34
CA THR A 237 -3.60 22.15 -10.52
C THR A 237 -4.18 22.25 -9.12
N PRO A 238 -3.68 21.48 -8.13
CA PRO A 238 -4.20 21.55 -6.78
C PRO A 238 -4.00 22.97 -6.22
N PRO A 239 -4.94 23.47 -5.44
CA PRO A 239 -4.74 24.76 -4.79
C PRO A 239 -3.51 24.73 -3.86
N PRO A 240 -2.88 25.87 -3.58
CA PRO A 240 -1.89 25.94 -2.51
C PRO A 240 -2.55 25.57 -1.18
N LEU A 241 -1.78 24.99 -0.27
CA LEU A 241 -2.20 24.76 1.11
C LEU A 241 -1.20 25.48 2.01
N GLU A 242 -1.54 26.70 2.37
CA GLU A 242 -0.71 27.57 3.19
C GLU A 242 -1.09 27.46 4.68
N LEU A 243 -0.32 28.10 5.54
CA LEU A 243 -0.55 28.06 7.00
C LEU A 243 -1.95 28.54 7.40
N ALA A 244 -2.54 29.47 6.64
CA ALA A 244 -3.87 29.99 6.92
C ALA A 244 -4.96 28.92 6.72
N GLU A 245 -4.94 28.21 5.58
CA GLU A 245 -5.89 27.15 5.25
C GLU A 245 -5.73 25.95 6.22
N ILE A 246 -4.48 25.60 6.55
CA ILE A 246 -4.20 24.56 7.55
C ILE A 246 -4.79 24.96 8.91
N THR A 247 -4.62 26.23 9.30
CA THR A 247 -5.16 26.76 10.57
C THR A 247 -6.70 26.72 10.60
N GLU A 248 -7.37 26.93 9.47
CA GLU A 248 -8.83 26.82 9.37
C GLU A 248 -9.32 25.38 9.60
N SER A 249 -8.50 24.38 9.26
CA SER A 249 -8.82 22.96 9.49
C SER A 249 -8.54 22.47 10.91
N TRP A 250 -7.76 23.22 11.68
CA TRP A 250 -7.34 22.84 13.01
C TRP A 250 -8.50 22.81 14.01
N ASN A 251 -8.62 21.71 14.73
CA ASN A 251 -9.66 21.49 15.72
C ASN A 251 -9.06 20.93 17.03
N LEU A 252 -8.96 21.76 18.03
CA LEU A 252 -8.61 21.37 19.40
C LEU A 252 -9.87 20.89 20.11
N ILE A 253 -10.03 19.57 20.23
CA ILE A 253 -11.23 18.92 20.76
C ILE A 253 -11.20 18.93 22.29
N VAL A 254 -10.07 18.57 22.91
CA VAL A 254 -9.87 18.60 24.35
C VAL A 254 -8.72 19.53 24.70
N PRO A 255 -8.99 20.69 25.34
CA PRO A 255 -7.95 21.60 25.78
C PRO A 255 -6.94 20.93 26.71
N VAL A 256 -5.65 21.28 26.62
CA VAL A 256 -4.58 20.64 27.42
C VAL A 256 -4.88 20.70 28.93
N ALA A 257 -5.48 21.79 29.41
CA ALA A 257 -5.83 21.97 30.82
C ALA A 257 -6.92 21.00 31.32
N ASP A 258 -7.70 20.43 30.41
CA ASP A 258 -8.81 19.52 30.72
C ASP A 258 -8.39 18.03 30.58
N ARG A 259 -7.17 17.77 30.09
CA ARG A 259 -6.63 16.41 29.94
C ARG A 259 -6.10 15.86 31.27
N PRO A 260 -6.11 14.55 31.48
CA PRO A 260 -5.56 13.94 32.66
C PRO A 260 -4.06 14.26 32.84
N THR A 261 -3.63 14.50 34.06
CA THR A 261 -2.21 14.73 34.42
C THR A 261 -1.49 13.44 34.80
N GLU A 262 -2.22 12.35 34.94
CA GLU A 262 -1.73 10.99 35.19
C GLU A 262 -2.67 9.99 34.49
N PRO A 263 -2.22 8.79 34.12
CA PRO A 263 -3.06 7.78 33.47
C PRO A 263 -4.31 7.47 34.28
N GLN A 264 -5.48 7.51 33.65
CA GLN A 264 -6.79 7.19 34.22
C GLN A 264 -7.29 5.80 33.82
N THR A 265 -6.73 5.25 32.71
CA THR A 265 -7.04 3.88 32.28
C THR A 265 -6.54 2.87 33.32
N ALA A 266 -7.31 1.77 33.52
CA ALA A 266 -6.89 0.65 34.34
C ALA A 266 -6.04 -0.37 33.53
N LEU A 267 -5.89 -0.17 32.23
CA LEU A 267 -5.15 -1.03 31.32
C LEU A 267 -3.66 -0.64 31.27
N GLU A 268 -2.82 -1.50 30.71
CA GLU A 268 -1.38 -1.26 30.53
C GLU A 268 -1.14 -0.41 29.29
N TRP A 269 -1.42 0.89 29.36
CA TRP A 269 -1.40 1.81 28.23
C TRP A 269 -0.03 1.86 27.52
N GLU A 270 1.08 1.65 28.21
CA GLU A 270 2.43 1.57 27.63
C GLU A 270 2.58 0.37 26.67
N ASN A 271 1.79 -0.66 26.89
CA ASN A 271 1.73 -1.86 26.07
C ASN A 271 0.53 -1.89 25.10
N PHE A 272 -0.15 -0.78 24.88
CA PHE A 272 -1.18 -0.72 23.84
C PHE A 272 -0.59 -0.94 22.45
N THR A 273 -1.33 -1.70 21.64
CA THR A 273 -1.03 -1.87 20.22
C THR A 273 -2.12 -1.20 19.39
N GLY A 274 -1.73 -0.17 18.62
CA GLY A 274 -2.58 0.46 17.63
C GLY A 274 -2.57 -0.35 16.35
N VAL A 275 -3.74 -0.74 15.85
CA VAL A 275 -3.93 -1.47 14.60
C VAL A 275 -4.61 -0.56 13.59
N ILE A 276 -3.98 -0.31 12.46
CA ILE A 276 -4.56 0.48 11.37
C ILE A 276 -5.63 -0.35 10.66
N LEU A 277 -6.84 0.18 10.60
CA LEU A 277 -7.97 -0.30 9.81
C LEU A 277 -8.08 0.59 8.56
N ARG A 278 -7.28 0.27 7.56
CA ARG A 278 -6.93 1.19 6.47
C ARG A 278 -8.14 1.74 5.72
N ASP A 279 -8.99 0.88 5.19
CA ASP A 279 -10.13 1.29 4.35
C ASP A 279 -11.34 1.75 5.16
N ALA A 280 -11.36 1.42 6.46
CA ALA A 280 -12.33 1.98 7.40
C ALA A 280 -11.95 3.41 7.84
N GLY A 281 -10.71 3.85 7.60
CA GLY A 281 -10.22 5.15 8.08
C GLY A 281 -10.09 5.24 9.59
N GLN A 282 -9.77 4.11 10.25
CA GLN A 282 -9.79 3.97 11.70
C GLN A 282 -8.49 3.41 12.24
N VAL A 283 -8.27 3.63 13.54
CA VAL A 283 -7.26 2.93 14.33
C VAL A 283 -7.97 2.22 15.48
N ALA A 284 -7.76 0.91 15.60
CA ALA A 284 -8.16 0.16 16.78
C ALA A 284 -7.00 0.14 17.78
N ILE A 285 -7.28 0.46 19.04
CA ILE A 285 -6.31 0.42 20.14
C ILE A 285 -6.65 -0.80 20.98
N ILE A 286 -5.71 -1.72 21.08
CA ILE A 286 -5.89 -3.02 21.74
C ILE A 286 -4.89 -3.12 22.88
N ASP A 287 -5.35 -3.53 24.03
CA ASP A 287 -4.49 -3.86 25.17
C ASP A 287 -3.75 -5.18 24.90
N ALA A 288 -2.43 -5.11 24.75
CA ALA A 288 -1.64 -6.30 24.45
C ALA A 288 -1.63 -7.34 25.56
N ALA A 289 -1.91 -6.97 26.80
CA ALA A 289 -2.00 -7.92 27.92
C ALA A 289 -3.29 -8.74 27.89
N THR A 290 -4.45 -8.08 27.69
CA THR A 290 -5.76 -8.74 27.72
C THR A 290 -6.28 -9.15 26.35
N LYS A 291 -5.76 -8.59 25.26
CA LYS A 291 -6.23 -8.71 23.87
C LYS A 291 -7.60 -8.05 23.64
N GLU A 292 -8.07 -7.25 24.60
CA GLU A 292 -9.34 -6.53 24.50
C GLU A 292 -9.16 -5.20 23.77
N THR A 293 -10.14 -4.83 22.95
CA THR A 293 -10.17 -3.54 22.26
C THR A 293 -10.52 -2.43 23.23
N ALA A 294 -9.58 -1.55 23.53
CA ALA A 294 -9.78 -0.39 24.38
C ALA A 294 -10.61 0.70 23.67
N ALA A 295 -10.34 0.95 22.37
CA ALA A 295 -11.08 1.91 21.55
C ALA A 295 -10.94 1.59 20.06
N ILE A 296 -11.90 2.08 19.25
CA ILE A 296 -11.81 2.18 17.79
C ILE A 296 -12.07 3.65 17.45
N ILE A 297 -11.12 4.30 16.75
CA ILE A 297 -11.04 5.74 16.58
C ILE A 297 -11.05 6.07 15.09
N ASP A 298 -11.96 6.97 14.66
CA ASP A 298 -11.99 7.52 13.32
C ASP A 298 -10.86 8.54 13.17
N THR A 299 -9.91 8.31 12.26
CA THR A 299 -8.68 9.11 12.16
C THR A 299 -8.47 9.80 10.81
N GLY A 300 -9.11 9.35 9.76
CA GLY A 300 -8.95 9.90 8.42
C GLY A 300 -8.92 8.83 7.35
N PHE A 301 -8.94 9.25 6.09
CA PHE A 301 -9.00 8.33 4.97
C PHE A 301 -7.70 7.57 4.77
N ALA A 302 -7.80 6.27 4.50
CA ALA A 302 -6.69 5.37 4.17
C ALA A 302 -5.48 5.57 5.10
N VAL A 303 -5.73 5.49 6.42
CA VAL A 303 -4.69 5.63 7.45
C VAL A 303 -3.47 4.81 7.08
N HIS A 304 -2.31 5.44 7.13
CA HIS A 304 -1.09 4.79 6.64
C HIS A 304 -0.05 4.61 7.73
N ILE A 305 0.14 5.62 8.56
CA ILE A 305 1.14 5.61 9.64
C ILE A 305 0.48 5.95 10.96
N LEU A 306 0.96 5.27 12.00
CA LEU A 306 0.70 5.57 13.40
C LEU A 306 2.06 5.70 14.10
N ARG A 307 2.22 6.75 14.90
CA ARG A 307 3.42 6.98 15.72
C ARG A 307 3.03 7.19 17.17
N SER A 308 3.86 6.70 18.09
CA SER A 308 3.80 7.14 19.47
C SER A 308 4.52 8.47 19.62
N SER A 309 4.01 9.34 20.45
CA SER A 309 4.77 10.47 20.98
C SER A 309 6.00 9.98 21.75
N ALA A 310 6.98 10.84 22.00
CA ALA A 310 8.22 10.45 22.68
C ALA A 310 7.97 9.89 24.09
N THR A 311 6.96 10.41 24.79
CA THR A 311 6.55 9.91 26.11
C THR A 311 5.63 8.69 26.04
N GLY A 312 5.19 8.28 24.86
CA GLY A 312 4.20 7.22 24.66
C GLY A 312 2.75 7.62 24.94
N ARG A 313 2.51 8.81 25.52
CA ARG A 313 1.16 9.25 25.92
C ARG A 313 0.18 9.34 24.76
N TYR A 314 0.65 9.84 23.61
CA TYR A 314 -0.20 10.07 22.44
C TYR A 314 0.12 9.10 21.32
N PHE A 315 -0.93 8.58 20.66
CA PHE A 315 -0.80 8.11 19.32
C PHE A 315 -1.11 9.24 18.33
N ILE A 316 -0.30 9.33 17.29
CA ILE A 316 -0.40 10.29 16.21
C ILE A 316 -0.62 9.50 14.92
N ALA A 317 -1.82 9.58 14.37
CA ALA A 317 -2.20 8.92 13.11
C ALA A 317 -2.19 9.92 11.97
N VAL A 318 -1.74 9.50 10.78
CA VAL A 318 -1.86 10.26 9.55
C VAL A 318 -2.56 9.42 8.47
N GLY A 319 -3.57 10.02 7.84
CA GLY A 319 -4.27 9.46 6.70
C GLY A 319 -3.69 9.95 5.37
N ARG A 320 -4.09 9.29 4.28
CA ARG A 320 -3.74 9.73 2.92
C ARG A 320 -4.41 11.04 2.54
N ASP A 321 -5.45 11.46 3.26
CA ASP A 321 -6.09 12.77 3.15
C ASP A 321 -5.31 13.90 3.86
N GLY A 322 -4.10 13.62 4.33
CA GLY A 322 -3.25 14.58 5.05
C GLY A 322 -3.83 15.03 6.39
N ARG A 323 -4.72 14.23 6.99
CA ARG A 323 -5.26 14.50 8.30
C ARG A 323 -4.39 13.87 9.37
N VAL A 324 -3.88 14.71 10.27
CA VAL A 324 -3.20 14.28 11.51
C VAL A 324 -4.23 14.24 12.64
N THR A 325 -4.29 13.10 13.32
CA THR A 325 -5.17 12.86 14.47
C THR A 325 -4.34 12.50 15.69
N MET A 326 -4.48 13.25 16.77
CA MET A 326 -3.84 13.00 18.06
C MET A 326 -4.82 12.31 19.02
N ILE A 327 -4.41 11.15 19.56
CA ILE A 327 -5.20 10.31 20.44
C ILE A 327 -4.51 10.26 21.80
N ASP A 328 -5.20 10.67 22.89
CA ASP A 328 -4.67 10.57 24.27
C ASP A 328 -4.96 9.17 24.81
N LEU A 329 -3.91 8.45 25.20
CA LEU A 329 -3.98 7.10 25.76
C LEU A 329 -4.15 7.08 27.27
N TRP A 330 -4.05 8.23 27.95
CA TRP A 330 -4.16 8.34 29.41
C TRP A 330 -5.58 8.48 29.92
N THR A 331 -6.54 8.75 29.04
CA THR A 331 -7.96 8.82 29.39
C THR A 331 -8.50 7.43 29.78
N GLU A 332 -9.65 7.36 30.44
CA GLU A 332 -10.28 6.07 30.82
C GLU A 332 -10.46 5.16 29.60
N LYS A 333 -10.78 5.76 28.44
CA LYS A 333 -10.77 5.13 27.12
C LYS A 333 -10.04 6.06 26.17
N PRO A 334 -9.08 5.58 25.37
CA PRO A 334 -8.39 6.40 24.37
C PRO A 334 -9.35 7.24 23.54
N GLU A 335 -9.07 8.55 23.41
CA GLU A 335 -9.95 9.47 22.70
C GLU A 335 -9.14 10.52 21.88
N ILE A 336 -9.79 11.05 20.86
CA ILE A 336 -9.20 12.12 20.04
C ILE A 336 -9.16 13.43 20.84
N VAL A 337 -8.00 14.07 20.89
CA VAL A 337 -7.82 15.35 21.58
C VAL A 337 -7.57 16.53 20.64
N ALA A 338 -7.06 16.27 19.42
CA ALA A 338 -6.88 17.29 18.40
C ALA A 338 -6.81 16.65 17.01
N GLN A 339 -7.19 17.42 15.99
CA GLN A 339 -7.07 17.07 14.56
C GLN A 339 -6.71 18.29 13.74
N VAL A 340 -5.99 18.07 12.64
CA VAL A 340 -5.65 19.09 11.64
C VAL A 340 -5.41 18.43 10.30
N GLN A 341 -5.65 19.13 9.19
CA GLN A 341 -5.27 18.70 7.86
C GLN A 341 -4.08 19.54 7.38
N GLY A 342 -2.87 18.98 7.41
CA GLY A 342 -1.65 19.69 7.02
C GLY A 342 -1.26 19.48 5.56
N CYS A 343 -1.80 18.45 4.92
CA CYS A 343 -1.52 18.08 3.53
C CYS A 343 -2.81 17.70 2.80
N PHE A 344 -2.76 17.64 1.47
CA PHE A 344 -3.80 16.95 0.68
C PHE A 344 -3.49 15.46 0.48
N ASP A 345 -2.21 15.11 0.54
CA ASP A 345 -1.73 13.73 0.52
C ASP A 345 -0.49 13.64 1.42
N ALA A 346 -0.49 12.70 2.37
CA ALA A 346 0.60 12.52 3.32
C ALA A 346 0.91 11.03 3.60
N ARG A 347 2.15 10.76 3.99
CA ARG A 347 2.57 9.40 4.40
C ARG A 347 3.49 9.38 5.60
N SER A 348 3.87 10.50 6.15
CA SER A 348 4.83 10.54 7.25
C SER A 348 4.46 11.58 8.29
N VAL A 349 4.52 11.17 9.54
CA VAL A 349 4.37 12.01 10.72
C VAL A 349 5.36 11.53 11.78
N GLU A 350 5.95 12.45 12.54
CA GLU A 350 6.88 12.08 13.63
C GLU A 350 6.86 13.14 14.74
N ALA A 351 6.99 12.71 15.99
CA ALA A 351 7.13 13.60 17.13
C ALA A 351 8.60 14.04 17.34
N SER A 352 8.84 15.12 18.07
CA SER A 352 10.16 15.47 18.55
C SER A 352 10.55 14.57 19.74
N LYS A 353 11.76 13.98 19.69
CA LYS A 353 12.22 12.95 20.64
C LYS A 353 13.48 13.33 21.43
N TYR A 354 14.21 14.41 21.03
CA TYR A 354 15.43 14.82 21.71
C TYR A 354 15.16 15.33 23.12
N ASP A 355 16.09 15.03 24.05
CA ASP A 355 16.01 15.41 25.48
C ASP A 355 15.67 16.89 25.68
N GLY A 356 14.62 17.16 26.45
CA GLY A 356 14.05 18.48 26.68
C GLY A 356 13.16 19.01 25.54
N PHE A 357 12.93 18.23 24.49
CA PHE A 357 11.97 18.52 23.40
C PHE A 357 10.93 17.42 23.23
N GLU A 358 10.89 16.44 24.10
CA GLU A 358 9.94 15.34 24.03
C GLU A 358 8.51 15.88 23.95
N ASP A 359 7.78 15.46 22.93
CA ASP A 359 6.38 15.83 22.65
C ASP A 359 6.12 17.34 22.54
N LYS A 360 7.15 18.18 22.28
CA LYS A 360 6.95 19.60 22.07
C LYS A 360 6.40 19.92 20.69
N TYR A 361 6.81 19.14 19.70
CA TYR A 361 6.48 19.40 18.31
C TYR A 361 6.17 18.10 17.57
N ILE A 362 5.38 18.23 16.51
CA ILE A 362 5.07 17.17 15.55
C ILE A 362 5.36 17.71 14.16
N ILE A 363 6.00 16.91 13.31
CA ILE A 363 6.19 17.22 11.90
C ILE A 363 5.37 16.27 11.04
N GLU A 364 4.69 16.80 10.02
CA GLU A 364 4.06 16.05 8.95
C GLU A 364 4.78 16.29 7.64
N GLY A 365 5.05 15.24 6.90
CA GLY A 365 5.63 15.28 5.56
C GLY A 365 4.59 15.03 4.50
N CYS A 366 4.40 16.00 3.61
CA CYS A 366 3.42 15.93 2.55
C CYS A 366 3.96 15.18 1.32
N TYR A 367 3.08 14.44 0.68
CA TYR A 367 3.23 14.05 -0.71
C TYR A 367 2.75 15.19 -1.62
N TRP A 368 1.67 15.88 -1.20
CA TRP A 368 1.22 17.09 -1.84
C TRP A 368 0.55 18.06 -0.83
N PRO A 369 0.79 19.37 -0.91
CA PRO A 369 1.87 20.03 -1.68
C PRO A 369 3.26 19.54 -1.27
N PRO A 370 4.34 19.79 -2.05
CA PRO A 370 5.71 19.39 -1.71
C PRO A 370 6.26 20.20 -0.54
N GLN A 371 5.81 19.90 0.67
CA GLN A 371 6.08 20.67 1.89
C GLN A 371 6.16 19.79 3.12
N TYR A 372 6.64 20.36 4.22
CA TYR A 372 6.41 19.83 5.56
C TYR A 372 5.71 20.87 6.43
N VAL A 373 4.94 20.38 7.37
CA VAL A 373 4.20 21.21 8.33
C VAL A 373 4.67 20.84 9.74
N VAL A 374 4.90 21.84 10.60
CA VAL A 374 5.20 21.62 12.00
C VAL A 374 4.07 22.11 12.85
N PHE A 375 3.67 21.30 13.82
CA PHE A 375 2.60 21.55 14.76
C PHE A 375 3.13 21.60 16.20
N ASP A 376 2.41 22.32 17.07
CA ASP A 376 2.58 22.19 18.51
C ASP A 376 2.24 20.75 18.95
N GLY A 377 3.14 20.13 19.70
CA GLY A 377 3.04 18.71 20.06
C GLY A 377 1.99 18.38 21.11
N GLN A 378 1.31 19.38 21.67
CA GLN A 378 0.23 19.17 22.63
C GLN A 378 -1.15 19.50 22.05
N THR A 379 -1.21 20.37 21.05
CA THR A 379 -2.47 20.91 20.54
C THR A 379 -2.71 20.63 19.07
N LEU A 380 -1.69 20.21 18.31
CA LEU A 380 -1.66 20.20 16.86
C LEU A 380 -1.91 21.58 16.22
N GLU A 381 -1.73 22.69 16.97
CA GLU A 381 -1.76 24.02 16.38
C GLU A 381 -0.68 24.14 15.31
N PRO A 382 -1.02 24.54 14.07
CA PRO A 382 -0.02 24.70 13.01
C PRO A 382 0.92 25.87 13.32
N LEU A 383 2.22 25.63 13.28
CA LEU A 383 3.25 26.63 13.60
C LEU A 383 3.91 27.19 12.35
N VAL A 384 4.35 26.31 11.43
CA VAL A 384 5.02 26.70 10.18
C VAL A 384 4.73 25.71 9.07
N VAL A 385 4.86 26.20 7.83
CA VAL A 385 4.84 25.43 6.59
C VAL A 385 6.10 25.76 5.81
N HIS A 386 6.80 24.75 5.32
CA HIS A 386 8.00 24.93 4.50
C HIS A 386 7.93 24.10 3.23
N ASP A 387 8.16 24.74 2.10
CA ASP A 387 8.30 24.13 0.79
C ASP A 387 9.59 23.29 0.73
N VAL A 388 9.53 22.09 0.11
CA VAL A 388 10.68 21.22 -0.13
C VAL A 388 11.00 21.08 -1.63
N LEU A 389 10.20 21.71 -2.51
CA LEU A 389 10.39 21.65 -3.95
C LEU A 389 11.79 22.12 -4.31
N SER A 390 12.48 21.34 -5.11
CA SER A 390 13.84 21.64 -5.55
C SER A 390 14.21 20.77 -6.75
N PRO A 391 15.19 21.18 -7.56
CA PRO A 391 15.78 20.27 -8.54
C PRO A 391 16.27 18.97 -7.86
N ASP A 392 16.32 17.89 -8.65
CA ASP A 392 16.92 16.64 -8.19
C ASP A 392 18.46 16.74 -8.09
N ILE A 393 19.09 15.70 -7.55
CA ILE A 393 20.56 15.60 -7.42
C ILE A 393 21.30 15.69 -8.76
N ASN A 394 20.62 15.55 -9.91
CA ASN A 394 21.19 15.68 -11.25
C ASN A 394 20.91 17.07 -11.85
N GLY A 395 20.23 17.95 -11.14
CA GLY A 395 19.87 19.29 -11.60
C GLY A 395 18.63 19.36 -12.49
N LYS A 396 17.80 18.32 -12.53
CA LYS A 396 16.52 18.33 -13.22
C LYS A 396 15.49 19.05 -12.35
N GLU A 397 14.83 20.08 -12.91
CA GLU A 397 13.69 20.74 -12.27
C GLU A 397 12.54 19.73 -12.07
N LEU A 398 11.93 19.78 -10.90
CA LEU A 398 10.84 18.91 -10.50
C LEU A 398 9.58 19.73 -10.21
N GLU A 399 8.43 19.16 -10.50
CA GLU A 399 7.12 19.73 -10.16
C GLU A 399 6.54 19.11 -8.88
N GLU A 400 7.08 17.97 -8.46
CA GLU A 400 6.67 17.22 -7.28
C GLU A 400 7.92 16.71 -6.52
N VAL A 401 7.95 16.91 -5.22
CA VAL A 401 8.93 16.32 -4.30
C VAL A 401 8.20 15.83 -3.06
N ARG A 402 8.06 14.52 -2.93
CA ARG A 402 7.32 13.89 -1.82
C ARG A 402 8.22 13.63 -0.62
N VAL A 403 7.74 13.98 0.58
CA VAL A 403 8.40 13.60 1.83
C VAL A 403 8.03 12.15 2.17
N ALA A 404 8.90 11.19 1.83
CA ALA A 404 8.59 9.76 1.86
C ALA A 404 8.64 9.16 3.27
N SER A 405 9.62 9.56 4.08
CA SER A 405 9.81 9.08 5.45
C SER A 405 10.39 10.18 6.35
N ILE A 406 10.04 10.11 7.62
CA ILE A 406 10.59 10.98 8.66
C ILE A 406 10.99 10.13 9.85
N VAL A 407 12.15 10.42 10.44
CA VAL A 407 12.60 9.89 11.73
C VAL A 407 13.08 11.03 12.61
N ALA A 408 12.91 10.90 13.92
CA ALA A 408 13.44 11.86 14.91
C ALA A 408 14.76 11.36 15.48
N SER A 409 15.77 12.22 15.55
CA SER A 409 17.02 11.92 16.23
C SER A 409 16.83 11.97 17.75
N HIS A 410 17.43 11.00 18.44
CA HIS A 410 17.54 11.00 19.90
C HIS A 410 18.79 11.75 20.42
N PHE A 411 19.73 12.11 19.53
CA PHE A 411 21.01 12.71 19.88
C PHE A 411 21.10 14.22 19.63
N ASP A 412 20.27 14.72 18.74
CA ASP A 412 20.22 16.11 18.32
C ASP A 412 18.75 16.51 18.09
N PRO A 413 18.37 17.78 18.24
CA PRO A 413 17.01 18.25 18.04
C PRO A 413 16.65 18.31 16.55
N PHE A 414 16.76 17.18 15.85
CA PHE A 414 16.57 17.08 14.40
C PHE A 414 15.52 16.06 14.02
N TRP A 415 14.75 16.38 12.97
CA TRP A 415 14.10 15.41 12.13
C TRP A 415 14.91 15.18 10.86
N VAL A 416 14.92 13.94 10.40
CA VAL A 416 15.61 13.51 9.17
C VAL A 416 14.54 13.00 8.20
N MET A 417 14.49 13.59 7.00
CA MET A 417 13.46 13.32 6.00
C MET A 417 14.07 12.80 4.71
N GLY A 418 13.44 11.78 4.11
CA GLY A 418 13.72 11.36 2.74
C GLY A 418 12.88 12.15 1.74
N LEU A 419 13.52 12.90 0.83
CA LEU A 419 12.87 13.63 -0.26
C LEU A 419 12.93 12.76 -1.53
N LYS A 420 11.79 12.16 -1.88
CA LYS A 420 11.73 11.02 -2.78
C LYS A 420 12.29 11.29 -4.18
N GLU A 421 11.69 12.23 -4.90
CA GLU A 421 12.01 12.50 -6.31
C GLU A 421 13.32 13.28 -6.45
N SER A 422 13.64 14.13 -5.50
CA SER A 422 14.85 14.95 -5.56
C SER A 422 16.11 14.20 -5.16
N GLY A 423 15.99 13.10 -4.41
CA GLY A 423 17.12 12.26 -4.01
C GLY A 423 17.94 12.83 -2.86
N TYR A 424 17.42 13.79 -2.12
CA TYR A 424 18.06 14.35 -0.94
C TYR A 424 17.51 13.74 0.36
N VAL A 425 18.39 13.53 1.32
CA VAL A 425 18.01 13.41 2.72
C VAL A 425 18.15 14.78 3.37
N ALA A 426 17.04 15.29 3.94
CA ALA A 426 16.97 16.62 4.52
C ALA A 426 16.94 16.55 6.05
N ILE A 427 17.57 17.52 6.70
CA ILE A 427 17.60 17.68 8.15
C ILE A 427 16.86 18.97 8.52
N VAL A 428 15.86 18.83 9.40
CA VAL A 428 15.09 19.93 9.98
C VAL A 428 15.48 20.09 11.44
N ASP A 429 15.90 21.31 11.83
CA ASP A 429 16.32 21.64 13.20
C ASP A 429 15.13 22.26 13.97
N TYR A 430 14.57 21.49 14.89
CA TYR A 430 13.46 21.96 15.72
C TYR A 430 13.88 22.65 17.03
N SER A 431 15.17 22.87 17.24
CA SER A 431 15.64 23.80 18.29
C SER A 431 15.50 25.26 17.90
N GLN A 432 15.33 25.52 16.59
CA GLN A 432 15.15 26.89 16.07
C GLN A 432 13.68 27.23 15.91
N PRO A 433 13.28 28.48 16.18
CA PRO A 433 11.86 28.85 16.21
C PRO A 433 11.12 28.73 14.87
N ASP A 434 11.86 28.79 13.74
CA ASP A 434 11.30 28.70 12.41
C ASP A 434 11.39 27.27 11.82
N PHE A 435 11.90 26.30 12.59
CA PHE A 435 12.05 24.90 12.16
C PHE A 435 12.69 24.76 10.78
N PRO A 436 13.86 25.37 10.52
CA PRO A 436 14.42 25.44 9.19
C PRO A 436 14.95 24.07 8.72
N LEU A 437 14.86 23.82 7.42
CA LEU A 437 15.65 22.79 6.76
C LEU A 437 17.10 23.30 6.70
N VAL A 438 17.96 22.73 7.57
CA VAL A 438 19.35 23.21 7.74
C VAL A 438 20.35 22.50 6.84
N LYS A 439 20.01 21.33 6.31
CA LYS A 439 20.90 20.53 5.47
C LYS A 439 20.11 19.69 4.47
N LYS A 440 20.61 19.64 3.23
CA LYS A 440 20.27 18.62 2.22
C LYS A 440 21.52 17.80 1.94
N ILE A 441 21.43 16.49 2.04
CA ILE A 441 22.50 15.52 1.80
C ILE A 441 22.14 14.79 0.51
N GLU A 442 23.01 14.84 -0.50
CA GLU A 442 22.82 14.09 -1.73
C GLU A 442 22.92 12.59 -1.43
N ALA A 443 21.88 11.84 -1.78
CA ALA A 443 21.81 10.40 -1.62
C ALA A 443 21.61 9.72 -2.97
N ASP A 444 20.40 9.27 -3.30
CA ASP A 444 20.04 8.74 -4.61
C ASP A 444 18.53 8.95 -4.89
N LEU A 445 18.10 8.80 -6.14
CA LEU A 445 16.72 9.06 -6.56
C LEU A 445 15.75 8.02 -6.01
N PHE A 446 14.50 8.47 -5.83
CA PHE A 446 13.37 7.69 -5.35
C PHE A 446 13.58 7.10 -3.95
N LEU A 447 14.01 7.97 -3.02
CA LEU A 447 14.05 7.62 -1.61
C LEU A 447 12.67 7.21 -1.11
N HIS A 448 12.62 6.18 -0.28
CA HIS A 448 11.37 5.61 0.22
C HIS A 448 11.42 5.41 1.73
N ASP A 449 11.40 4.18 2.19
CA ASP A 449 11.39 3.85 3.61
C ASP A 449 12.80 3.77 4.17
N GLY A 450 12.94 4.04 5.47
CA GLY A 450 14.19 3.93 6.18
C GLY A 450 14.01 3.95 7.69
N GLY A 451 15.02 3.49 8.39
CA GLY A 451 15.07 3.44 9.85
C GLY A 451 16.48 3.63 10.38
N TRP A 452 16.57 3.63 11.70
CA TRP A 452 17.85 3.75 12.41
C TRP A 452 18.61 2.42 12.42
N ASP A 453 19.94 2.50 12.42
CA ASP A 453 20.77 1.41 12.87
C ASP A 453 20.60 1.21 14.40
N HIS A 454 21.17 0.15 14.93
CA HIS A 454 21.10 -0.18 16.37
C HIS A 454 21.59 0.91 17.31
N THR A 455 22.40 1.86 16.82
CA THR A 455 22.92 2.98 17.62
C THR A 455 22.05 4.23 17.55
N GLY A 456 21.09 4.29 16.60
CA GLY A 456 20.33 5.49 16.29
C GLY A 456 21.13 6.62 15.65
N ARG A 457 22.40 6.37 15.25
CA ARG A 457 23.27 7.36 14.61
C ARG A 457 23.16 7.37 13.10
N TYR A 458 22.99 6.19 12.51
CA TYR A 458 22.97 6.05 11.07
C TYR A 458 21.53 5.84 10.60
N PHE A 459 21.04 6.77 9.77
CA PHE A 459 19.77 6.61 9.09
C PHE A 459 19.99 5.86 7.78
N ILE A 460 19.38 4.69 7.65
CA ILE A 460 19.51 3.80 6.49
C ILE A 460 18.18 3.85 5.72
N ILE A 461 18.21 4.38 4.49
CA ILE A 461 17.03 4.63 3.66
C ILE A 461 17.17 3.95 2.30
N ALA A 462 16.08 3.37 1.80
CA ALA A 462 16.04 2.76 0.49
C ALA A 462 15.89 3.80 -0.62
N ALA A 463 16.81 3.80 -1.58
CA ALA A 463 16.62 4.33 -2.93
C ALA A 463 16.10 3.18 -3.79
N ASN A 464 14.82 2.84 -3.60
CA ASN A 464 14.29 1.55 -4.03
C ASN A 464 14.27 1.36 -5.56
N ALA A 465 14.01 2.40 -6.34
CA ALA A 465 14.10 2.35 -7.81
C ALA A 465 15.54 2.23 -8.33
N GLN A 466 16.55 2.51 -7.48
CA GLN A 466 17.96 2.36 -7.79
C GLN A 466 18.56 1.06 -7.25
N ASN A 467 17.75 0.21 -6.59
CA ASN A 467 18.18 -1.05 -5.99
C ASN A 467 19.27 -0.90 -4.92
N LYS A 468 19.20 0.18 -4.14
CA LYS A 468 20.21 0.56 -3.15
C LYS A 468 19.62 0.91 -1.81
N LEU A 469 20.45 0.76 -0.76
CA LEU A 469 20.28 1.45 0.51
C LEU A 469 21.34 2.55 0.64
N MET A 470 20.92 3.71 1.14
CA MET A 470 21.78 4.85 1.40
C MET A 470 21.95 5.00 2.90
N VAL A 471 23.19 5.16 3.36
CA VAL A 471 23.55 5.27 4.78
C VAL A 471 23.98 6.70 5.09
N ILE A 472 23.25 7.36 5.97
CA ILE A 472 23.51 8.75 6.39
C ILE A 472 23.98 8.74 7.85
N ASP A 473 25.16 9.25 8.11
CA ASP A 473 25.60 9.59 9.46
C ASP A 473 24.97 10.93 9.87
N VAL A 474 23.94 10.87 10.71
CA VAL A 474 23.20 12.07 11.12
C VAL A 474 24.05 12.98 12.03
N LYS A 475 25.01 12.42 12.75
CA LYS A 475 25.92 13.19 13.61
C LYS A 475 26.90 14.05 12.82
N THR A 476 27.45 13.54 11.71
CA THR A 476 28.31 14.31 10.81
C THR A 476 27.53 14.99 9.68
N GLN A 477 26.27 14.60 9.48
CA GLN A 477 25.38 15.05 8.42
C GLN A 477 25.97 14.80 7.02
N GLU A 478 26.44 13.58 6.81
CA GLU A 478 27.12 13.17 5.58
C GLU A 478 26.60 11.81 5.09
N LEU A 479 26.62 11.61 3.78
CA LEU A 479 26.43 10.30 3.16
C LEU A 479 27.67 9.45 3.43
N VAL A 480 27.51 8.29 4.06
CA VAL A 480 28.59 7.35 4.38
C VAL A 480 28.74 6.29 3.31
N ALA A 481 27.65 5.74 2.82
CA ALA A 481 27.66 4.68 1.82
C ALA A 481 26.38 4.63 1.00
N GLY A 482 26.50 4.17 -0.27
CA GLY A 482 25.43 3.65 -1.07
C GLY A 482 25.69 2.16 -1.33
N ILE A 483 24.74 1.29 -0.98
CA ILE A 483 24.92 -0.17 -0.96
C ILE A 483 23.93 -0.78 -1.95
N GLU A 484 24.44 -1.45 -2.97
CA GLU A 484 23.60 -2.25 -3.87
C GLU A 484 23.10 -3.49 -3.13
N THR A 485 21.79 -3.72 -3.09
CA THR A 485 21.16 -4.75 -2.27
C THR A 485 20.33 -5.75 -3.07
N GLY A 486 20.01 -5.44 -4.31
CA GLY A 486 19.09 -6.25 -5.14
C GLY A 486 17.83 -5.48 -5.50
N LYS A 487 16.88 -6.15 -6.15
CA LYS A 487 15.77 -5.50 -6.84
C LYS A 487 14.74 -4.91 -5.87
N THR A 488 14.59 -3.59 -5.91
CA THR A 488 13.59 -2.80 -5.20
C THR A 488 13.56 -3.07 -3.69
N PRO A 489 14.63 -2.72 -2.93
CA PRO A 489 14.66 -2.92 -1.48
C PRO A 489 13.53 -2.13 -0.81
N HIS A 490 12.90 -2.74 0.19
CA HIS A 490 11.81 -2.14 0.95
C HIS A 490 11.94 -2.54 2.43
N PRO A 491 12.76 -1.81 3.20
CA PRO A 491 13.01 -2.16 4.58
C PRO A 491 11.83 -1.87 5.53
N GLY A 492 10.86 -1.02 5.13
CA GLY A 492 9.99 -0.38 6.10
C GLY A 492 10.86 0.48 7.05
N ARG A 493 11.02 0.04 8.29
CA ARG A 493 12.00 0.63 9.23
C ARG A 493 13.30 -0.21 9.33
N GLY A 494 13.37 -1.36 8.63
CA GLY A 494 14.42 -2.33 8.78
C GLY A 494 14.29 -3.19 10.02
N ALA A 495 15.29 -4.00 10.27
CA ALA A 495 15.43 -4.79 11.49
C ALA A 495 16.91 -4.83 11.89
N ASN A 496 17.18 -4.71 13.20
CA ASN A 496 18.52 -4.68 13.74
C ASN A 496 18.74 -5.82 14.74
N TRP A 497 19.84 -6.57 14.60
CA TRP A 497 20.24 -7.57 15.59
C TRP A 497 21.74 -7.79 15.57
N GLN A 498 22.24 -8.46 16.60
CA GLN A 498 23.63 -8.89 16.64
C GLN A 498 23.75 -10.27 15.96
N ASP A 499 24.28 -10.28 14.73
CA ASP A 499 24.56 -11.51 13.99
C ASP A 499 25.79 -12.22 14.59
N PRO A 500 25.74 -13.56 14.77
CA PRO A 500 26.84 -14.31 15.36
C PRO A 500 28.17 -14.19 14.61
N GLU A 501 28.14 -13.93 13.30
CA GLU A 501 29.32 -13.87 12.43
C GLU A 501 29.77 -12.45 12.13
N PHE A 502 28.84 -11.48 11.96
CA PHE A 502 29.13 -10.16 11.40
C PHE A 502 29.03 -9.01 12.40
N GLY A 503 28.63 -9.25 13.65
CA GLY A 503 28.33 -8.20 14.61
C GLY A 503 26.94 -7.60 14.36
N TRP A 504 26.75 -6.32 14.64
CA TRP A 504 25.46 -5.69 14.37
C TRP A 504 25.16 -5.59 12.87
N VAL A 505 23.96 -5.98 12.50
CA VAL A 505 23.45 -5.91 11.13
C VAL A 505 22.17 -5.11 11.07
N PHE A 506 21.91 -4.51 9.91
CA PHE A 506 20.64 -3.97 9.49
C PHE A 506 20.12 -4.81 8.33
N ALA A 507 18.82 -5.06 8.26
CA ALA A 507 18.27 -5.90 7.21
C ALA A 507 17.15 -5.21 6.42
N THR A 508 17.01 -5.63 5.16
CA THR A 508 15.91 -5.26 4.26
C THR A 508 15.38 -6.49 3.54
N THR A 509 14.10 -6.49 3.24
CA THR A 509 13.47 -7.35 2.23
C THR A 509 13.26 -6.57 0.94
N HIS A 510 12.63 -7.17 -0.07
CA HIS A 510 12.53 -6.60 -1.41
C HIS A 510 11.11 -6.74 -1.99
N LEU A 511 10.65 -5.71 -2.72
CA LEU A 511 9.44 -5.79 -3.53
C LEU A 511 9.66 -6.61 -4.80
N GLY A 512 10.84 -6.47 -5.41
CA GLY A 512 11.13 -6.99 -6.74
C GLY A 512 11.71 -8.41 -6.77
N GLU A 513 12.08 -8.99 -5.64
CA GLU A 513 12.63 -10.34 -5.53
C GLU A 513 12.38 -10.94 -4.15
N GLY A 514 12.35 -12.27 -4.08
CA GLY A 514 12.16 -13.03 -2.82
C GLY A 514 13.48 -13.15 -2.05
N LYS A 515 13.85 -12.11 -1.30
CA LYS A 515 15.16 -12.07 -0.64
C LYS A 515 15.13 -11.27 0.67
N LEU A 516 15.86 -11.77 1.66
CA LEU A 516 16.30 -11.02 2.83
C LEU A 516 17.78 -10.67 2.64
N THR A 517 18.13 -9.40 2.72
CA THR A 517 19.51 -8.91 2.61
C THR A 517 19.98 -8.31 3.92
N LEU A 518 21.10 -8.83 4.44
CA LEU A 518 21.76 -8.36 5.66
C LEU A 518 22.93 -7.46 5.29
N ILE A 519 23.02 -6.32 5.97
CA ILE A 519 24.06 -5.32 5.80
C ILE A 519 24.79 -5.16 7.13
N GLY A 520 26.11 -5.27 7.12
CA GLY A 520 26.91 -4.98 8.31
C GLY A 520 26.72 -3.51 8.73
N ALA A 521 26.28 -3.31 9.96
CA ALA A 521 25.97 -1.99 10.53
C ALA A 521 26.72 -1.68 11.82
N ASP A 522 27.94 -2.23 11.94
CA ASP A 522 28.81 -2.05 13.11
C ASP A 522 30.19 -1.50 12.69
N PRO A 523 30.28 -0.20 12.33
CA PRO A 523 31.54 0.37 11.89
C PRO A 523 32.61 0.46 12.99
N GLU A 524 32.22 0.36 14.27
CA GLU A 524 33.16 0.42 15.43
C GLU A 524 33.58 -0.97 15.86
N GLY A 525 32.68 -1.96 15.94
CA GLY A 525 32.98 -3.31 16.40
C GLY A 525 33.41 -4.28 15.30
N SER A 526 32.87 -4.10 14.08
CA SER A 526 33.13 -4.98 12.92
C SER A 526 33.37 -4.18 11.64
N PRO A 527 34.39 -3.29 11.60
CA PRO A 527 34.60 -2.34 10.50
C PRO A 527 34.84 -2.99 9.14
N GLU A 528 35.33 -4.23 9.09
CA GLU A 528 35.53 -4.98 7.83
C GLU A 528 34.20 -5.37 7.15
N HIS A 529 33.12 -5.44 7.89
CA HIS A 529 31.78 -5.77 7.41
C HIS A 529 30.89 -4.54 7.21
N ALA A 530 31.26 -3.40 7.80
CA ALA A 530 30.46 -2.20 7.81
C ALA A 530 30.10 -1.70 6.40
N TRP A 531 28.82 -1.41 6.22
CA TRP A 531 28.23 -0.86 5.01
C TRP A 531 28.42 -1.73 3.76
N LYS A 532 28.34 -3.03 3.95
CA LYS A 532 28.40 -4.05 2.89
C LYS A 532 27.28 -5.06 3.09
N VAL A 533 26.79 -5.63 2.00
CA VAL A 533 25.99 -6.85 2.05
C VAL A 533 26.87 -7.97 2.61
N VAL A 534 26.47 -8.53 3.74
CA VAL A 534 27.18 -9.61 4.43
C VAL A 534 26.52 -10.97 4.25
N ARG A 535 25.20 -10.99 4.04
CA ARG A 535 24.43 -12.21 3.76
C ARG A 535 23.20 -11.90 2.96
N GLU A 536 22.85 -12.80 2.07
CA GLU A 536 21.57 -12.85 1.36
C GLU A 536 20.91 -14.21 1.61
N VAL A 537 19.61 -14.19 1.86
CA VAL A 537 18.82 -15.40 2.12
C VAL A 537 17.59 -15.37 1.22
N GLU A 538 17.41 -16.43 0.42
CA GLU A 538 16.21 -16.57 -0.41
C GLU A 538 14.98 -16.83 0.47
N ILE A 539 13.88 -16.14 0.20
CA ILE A 539 12.58 -16.36 0.80
C ILE A 539 11.55 -16.66 -0.31
N PRO A 540 10.57 -17.52 -0.06
CA PRO A 540 9.48 -17.73 -1.02
C PRO A 540 8.68 -16.44 -1.20
N GLY A 541 8.35 -16.13 -2.46
CA GLY A 541 7.54 -14.98 -2.82
C GLY A 541 8.30 -13.65 -2.96
N THR A 542 7.77 -12.81 -3.80
CA THR A 542 8.20 -11.41 -4.00
C THR A 542 7.24 -10.47 -3.30
N GLY A 543 7.47 -9.15 -3.37
CA GLY A 543 6.51 -8.17 -2.86
C GLY A 543 6.46 -8.07 -1.35
N SER A 544 7.58 -8.31 -0.66
CA SER A 544 7.68 -8.07 0.78
C SER A 544 7.62 -6.57 1.09
N LEU A 545 6.82 -6.22 2.08
CA LEU A 545 6.66 -4.86 2.57
C LEU A 545 7.34 -4.63 3.92
N PHE A 546 7.38 -5.66 4.78
CA PHE A 546 7.87 -5.48 6.13
C PHE A 546 8.66 -6.68 6.63
N LEU A 547 9.66 -6.36 7.43
CA LEU A 547 10.33 -7.30 8.31
C LEU A 547 10.37 -6.70 9.72
N LYS A 548 10.44 -7.53 10.73
CA LYS A 548 10.47 -7.11 12.12
C LYS A 548 11.24 -8.11 12.98
N THR A 549 12.00 -7.60 13.94
CA THR A 549 12.57 -8.35 15.06
C THR A 549 12.37 -7.58 16.36
N HIS A 550 12.81 -8.15 17.46
CA HIS A 550 12.81 -7.51 18.78
C HIS A 550 14.10 -7.89 19.52
N PRO A 551 14.66 -7.05 20.41
CA PRO A 551 15.88 -7.38 21.15
C PRO A 551 15.84 -8.69 21.94
N ASN A 552 14.63 -9.15 22.33
CA ASN A 552 14.41 -10.39 23.06
C ASN A 552 14.05 -11.57 22.16
N SER A 553 13.90 -11.36 20.85
CA SER A 553 13.57 -12.40 19.87
C SER A 553 14.80 -13.09 19.30
N GLN A 554 14.65 -14.35 18.94
CA GLN A 554 15.64 -15.11 18.15
C GLN A 554 15.28 -15.15 16.66
N TRP A 555 14.21 -14.46 16.24
CA TRP A 555 13.67 -14.51 14.90
C TRP A 555 13.61 -13.15 14.24
N VAL A 556 13.65 -13.17 12.90
CA VAL A 556 13.22 -12.04 12.08
C VAL A 556 12.01 -12.51 11.26
N TRP A 557 10.88 -11.83 11.44
CA TRP A 557 9.65 -12.11 10.72
C TRP A 557 9.58 -11.31 9.43
N MET A 558 9.06 -11.92 8.36
CA MET A 558 8.98 -11.33 7.03
C MET A 558 7.65 -11.69 6.36
N ASP A 559 7.11 -10.74 5.59
CA ASP A 559 5.90 -10.90 4.81
C ASP A 559 6.19 -10.91 3.29
N THR A 560 5.19 -11.32 2.51
CA THR A 560 5.20 -11.20 1.04
C THR A 560 3.78 -10.89 0.52
N PRO A 561 3.08 -9.83 1.05
CA PRO A 561 1.67 -9.58 0.75
C PRO A 561 1.38 -9.26 -0.71
N LEU A 562 2.38 -8.84 -1.48
CA LEU A 562 2.23 -8.47 -2.89
C LEU A 562 2.75 -9.57 -3.83
N SER A 563 2.97 -10.80 -3.33
CA SER A 563 3.27 -11.93 -4.21
C SER A 563 2.09 -12.23 -5.15
N ASN A 564 2.42 -12.55 -6.40
CA ASN A 564 1.43 -13.02 -7.37
C ASN A 564 0.97 -14.47 -7.11
N VAL A 565 1.59 -15.17 -6.17
CA VAL A 565 1.22 -16.50 -5.72
C VAL A 565 0.42 -16.36 -4.43
N VAL A 566 -0.86 -16.74 -4.46
CA VAL A 566 -1.79 -16.55 -3.34
C VAL A 566 -1.27 -17.19 -2.05
N GLU A 567 -0.76 -18.42 -2.12
CA GLU A 567 -0.23 -19.14 -0.98
C GLU A 567 0.97 -18.42 -0.35
N GLU A 568 1.80 -17.75 -1.15
CA GLU A 568 2.93 -16.96 -0.66
C GLU A 568 2.47 -15.66 0.01
N SER A 569 1.43 -15.00 -0.52
CA SER A 569 0.88 -13.79 0.09
C SER A 569 0.19 -14.03 1.44
N GLN A 570 -0.21 -15.28 1.73
CA GLN A 570 -0.93 -15.70 2.93
C GLN A 570 -0.03 -16.29 4.03
N GLN A 571 1.27 -16.21 3.86
CA GLN A 571 2.25 -16.80 4.77
C GLN A 571 3.10 -15.75 5.50
N ALA A 572 3.61 -16.13 6.65
CA ALA A 572 4.73 -15.48 7.33
C ALA A 572 5.98 -16.34 7.21
N CYS A 573 7.12 -15.71 6.97
CA CYS A 573 8.42 -16.37 6.97
C CYS A 573 9.25 -15.92 8.18
N VAL A 574 10.03 -16.81 8.77
CA VAL A 574 10.91 -16.51 9.89
C VAL A 574 12.34 -16.94 9.61
N TYR A 575 13.28 -16.02 9.82
CA TYR A 575 14.72 -16.27 9.76
C TYR A 575 15.26 -16.48 11.17
N SER A 576 16.07 -17.51 11.37
CA SER A 576 16.73 -17.81 12.64
C SER A 576 18.03 -17.02 12.77
N ILE A 577 18.11 -16.13 13.76
CA ILE A 577 19.32 -15.36 14.07
C ILE A 577 20.45 -16.32 14.50
N GLU A 578 20.16 -17.32 15.32
CA GLU A 578 21.14 -18.26 15.82
C GLU A 578 21.68 -19.19 14.72
N LYS A 579 20.78 -19.76 13.89
CA LYS A 579 21.14 -20.69 12.82
C LYS A 579 21.62 -19.99 11.56
N MET A 580 21.33 -18.71 11.42
CA MET A 580 21.68 -17.86 10.27
C MET A 580 21.07 -18.36 8.95
N GLU A 581 19.85 -18.90 9.00
CA GLU A 581 19.10 -19.44 7.86
C GLU A 581 17.60 -19.22 7.98
N LEU A 582 16.87 -19.33 6.86
CA LEU A 582 15.42 -19.36 6.86
C LEU A 582 14.94 -20.60 7.62
N GLU A 583 14.27 -20.42 8.74
CA GLU A 583 13.76 -21.53 9.57
C GLU A 583 12.55 -22.18 8.93
N LYS A 584 11.53 -21.37 8.60
CA LYS A 584 10.31 -21.84 7.92
C LYS A 584 9.48 -20.67 7.40
N CYS A 585 8.61 -20.98 6.43
CA CYS A 585 7.43 -20.19 6.12
C CYS A 585 6.19 -21.01 6.45
N PHE A 586 5.14 -20.36 6.94
CA PHE A 586 3.90 -21.04 7.31
C PHE A 586 2.69 -20.16 7.03
N GLN A 587 1.60 -20.79 6.66
CA GLN A 587 0.36 -20.12 6.36
C GLN A 587 -0.28 -19.57 7.64
N VAL A 588 -0.67 -18.29 7.62
CA VAL A 588 -1.33 -17.59 8.73
C VAL A 588 -2.85 -17.63 8.57
N ALA A 589 -3.33 -17.46 7.33
CA ALA A 589 -4.75 -17.47 6.98
C ALA A 589 -4.95 -18.12 5.62
N ASP A 590 -6.19 -18.46 5.27
CA ASP A 590 -6.61 -19.01 3.98
C ASP A 590 -7.33 -17.97 3.11
N HIS A 591 -7.24 -16.71 3.49
CA HIS A 591 -7.81 -15.55 2.79
C HIS A 591 -6.95 -14.31 3.01
N GLY A 592 -7.18 -13.26 2.21
CA GLY A 592 -6.46 -12.00 2.31
C GLY A 592 -4.95 -12.15 2.08
N ALA A 593 -4.18 -11.17 2.53
CA ALA A 593 -2.72 -11.19 2.50
C ALA A 593 -2.14 -10.94 3.89
N VAL A 594 -1.06 -11.62 4.22
CA VAL A 594 -0.34 -11.44 5.49
C VAL A 594 0.57 -10.23 5.37
N VAL A 595 0.41 -9.25 6.25
CA VAL A 595 1.17 -8.01 6.20
C VAL A 595 1.55 -7.52 7.58
N HIS A 596 2.75 -6.98 7.69
CA HIS A 596 3.29 -6.30 8.86
C HIS A 596 3.32 -7.15 10.13
N PHE A 597 4.35 -6.96 10.92
CA PHE A 597 4.56 -7.61 12.23
C PHE A 597 4.81 -6.55 13.28
N GLU A 598 4.29 -6.79 14.48
CA GLU A 598 4.63 -5.97 15.63
C GLU A 598 4.72 -6.87 16.87
N TYR A 599 5.63 -6.51 17.74
CA TYR A 599 5.81 -7.18 19.03
C TYR A 599 5.02 -6.46 20.13
N ASN A 600 4.65 -7.19 21.18
CA ASN A 600 4.33 -6.57 22.44
C ASN A 600 5.61 -5.99 23.10
N GLU A 601 5.46 -5.23 24.18
CA GLU A 601 6.58 -4.57 24.86
C GLU A 601 7.68 -5.57 25.30
N SER A 602 7.30 -6.75 25.80
CA SER A 602 8.25 -7.78 26.27
C SER A 602 8.95 -8.54 25.13
N GLY A 603 8.41 -8.52 23.91
CA GLY A 603 8.96 -9.23 22.75
C GLY A 603 8.72 -10.74 22.76
N ASP A 604 7.77 -11.23 23.56
CA ASP A 604 7.39 -12.65 23.61
C ASP A 604 6.16 -12.99 22.76
N GLU A 605 5.48 -11.98 22.20
CA GLU A 605 4.36 -12.14 21.31
C GLU A 605 4.55 -11.37 20.01
N VAL A 606 4.20 -11.98 18.87
CA VAL A 606 4.19 -11.36 17.55
C VAL A 606 2.78 -11.26 17.02
N TRP A 607 2.38 -10.06 16.67
CA TRP A 607 1.07 -9.73 16.12
C TRP A 607 1.15 -9.59 14.60
N VAL A 608 0.31 -10.32 13.88
CA VAL A 608 0.33 -10.46 12.41
C VAL A 608 -1.02 -10.05 11.86
N SER A 609 -1.09 -9.11 10.90
CA SER A 609 -2.35 -8.74 10.25
C SER A 609 -2.64 -9.63 9.04
N VAL A 610 -3.89 -9.99 8.89
CA VAL A 610 -4.48 -10.53 7.67
C VAL A 610 -5.22 -9.39 6.99
N TRP A 611 -4.64 -8.85 5.93
CA TRP A 611 -5.15 -7.72 5.16
C TRP A 611 -6.27 -8.17 4.24
N ASP A 612 -7.49 -8.10 4.75
CA ASP A 612 -8.73 -8.46 4.07
C ASP A 612 -9.88 -7.57 4.56
N LYS A 613 -10.98 -7.51 3.81
CA LYS A 613 -12.21 -6.84 4.26
C LYS A 613 -12.81 -7.50 5.51
N GLN A 614 -12.62 -8.79 5.65
CA GLN A 614 -12.88 -9.58 6.87
C GLN A 614 -11.54 -9.93 7.49
N GLY A 615 -10.81 -8.90 7.91
CA GLY A 615 -9.45 -9.06 8.38
C GLY A 615 -9.36 -9.70 9.76
N GLU A 616 -8.15 -10.06 10.11
CA GLU A 616 -7.83 -10.68 11.40
C GLU A 616 -6.51 -10.13 11.94
N VAL A 617 -6.31 -10.24 13.23
CA VAL A 617 -5.00 -10.08 13.87
C VAL A 617 -4.67 -11.38 14.59
N VAL A 618 -3.62 -12.06 14.11
CA VAL A 618 -3.18 -13.35 14.65
C VAL A 618 -1.97 -13.13 15.53
N ILE A 619 -1.96 -13.70 16.72
CA ILE A 619 -0.92 -13.51 17.71
C ILE A 619 -0.20 -14.84 17.92
N TYR A 620 1.12 -14.79 17.79
CA TYR A 620 2.01 -15.93 17.94
C TYR A 620 2.87 -15.76 19.20
N ASP A 621 3.12 -16.85 19.88
CA ASP A 621 4.20 -16.97 20.86
C ASP A 621 5.54 -16.98 20.10
N ASP A 622 6.44 -16.03 20.40
CA ASP A 622 7.68 -15.85 19.65
C ASP A 622 8.66 -17.00 19.85
N GLU A 623 8.72 -17.63 21.03
CA GLU A 623 9.63 -18.75 21.31
C GLU A 623 9.27 -19.99 20.49
N THR A 624 7.99 -20.34 20.46
CA THR A 624 7.50 -21.59 19.85
C THR A 624 6.99 -21.43 18.42
N LEU A 625 6.77 -20.21 17.95
CA LEU A 625 6.15 -19.87 16.66
C LEU A 625 4.77 -20.56 16.51
N THR A 626 4.00 -20.61 17.59
CA THR A 626 2.65 -21.19 17.61
C THR A 626 1.62 -20.11 17.83
N GLU A 627 0.49 -20.18 17.12
CA GLU A 627 -0.65 -19.29 17.34
C GLU A 627 -1.17 -19.46 18.77
N ILE A 628 -1.29 -18.36 19.51
CA ILE A 628 -1.81 -18.35 20.88
C ILE A 628 -3.14 -17.60 21.00
N HIS A 629 -3.40 -16.68 20.05
CA HIS A 629 -4.65 -15.93 20.04
C HIS A 629 -4.96 -15.43 18.63
N ARG A 630 -6.25 -15.22 18.33
CA ARG A 630 -6.72 -14.65 17.07
C ARG A 630 -7.87 -13.69 17.35
N ILE A 631 -7.69 -12.42 16.96
CA ILE A 631 -8.71 -11.39 17.07
C ILE A 631 -9.44 -11.33 15.74
N THR A 632 -10.76 -11.47 15.80
CA THR A 632 -11.67 -11.43 14.66
C THR A 632 -12.87 -10.53 14.94
N GLY A 633 -13.57 -10.11 13.91
CA GLY A 633 -14.81 -9.34 14.05
C GLY A 633 -15.08 -8.44 12.86
N ASP A 634 -16.33 -8.11 12.62
CA ASP A 634 -16.78 -7.28 11.48
C ASP A 634 -16.16 -5.87 11.46
N TRP A 635 -15.57 -5.44 12.57
CA TRP A 635 -14.88 -4.15 12.69
C TRP A 635 -13.42 -4.18 12.20
N LEU A 636 -12.81 -5.36 12.06
CA LEU A 636 -11.45 -5.54 11.57
C LEU A 636 -11.40 -5.44 10.02
N VAL A 637 -11.73 -4.27 9.48
CA VAL A 637 -11.72 -4.01 8.04
C VAL A 637 -10.32 -3.62 7.59
N THR A 638 -9.71 -4.45 6.74
CA THR A 638 -8.37 -4.20 6.15
C THR A 638 -7.29 -3.81 7.18
N PRO A 639 -7.06 -4.63 8.24
CA PRO A 639 -5.99 -4.39 9.19
C PRO A 639 -4.63 -4.49 8.48
N THR A 640 -3.80 -3.47 8.65
CA THR A 640 -2.47 -3.39 8.03
C THR A 640 -1.38 -3.17 9.07
N GLY A 641 -0.86 -1.95 9.19
CA GLY A 641 0.17 -1.61 10.13
C GLY A 641 -0.26 -1.77 11.59
N LYS A 642 0.64 -2.28 12.42
CA LYS A 642 0.48 -2.36 13.87
C LYS A 642 1.63 -1.65 14.54
N PHE A 643 1.37 -0.97 15.64
CA PHE A 643 2.34 -0.14 16.32
C PHE A 643 2.13 -0.27 17.84
N ASN A 644 3.05 -0.93 18.51
CA ASN A 644 3.07 -0.96 19.95
C ASN A 644 3.58 0.37 20.49
N VAL A 645 2.99 0.91 21.54
CA VAL A 645 3.34 2.21 22.14
C VAL A 645 4.81 2.25 22.51
N PHE A 646 5.26 1.27 23.30
CA PHE A 646 6.64 1.22 23.81
C PHE A 646 7.65 1.06 22.66
N ASN A 647 7.43 0.11 21.76
CA ASN A 647 8.34 -0.16 20.66
C ASN A 647 8.47 1.04 19.71
N THR A 648 7.35 1.71 19.43
CA THR A 648 7.34 2.85 18.50
C THR A 648 7.97 4.10 19.14
N ALA A 649 7.74 4.35 20.43
CA ALA A 649 8.35 5.46 21.15
C ALA A 649 9.88 5.32 21.23
N ASN A 650 10.39 4.09 21.37
CA ASN A 650 11.79 3.76 21.53
C ASN A 650 12.50 3.32 20.24
N ASP A 651 11.84 3.42 19.07
CA ASP A 651 12.36 3.03 17.75
C ASP A 651 12.95 1.59 17.75
N ILE A 652 12.22 0.63 18.32
CA ILE A 652 12.57 -0.81 18.33
C ILE A 652 12.10 -1.44 17.01
N TYR A 653 13.06 -1.96 16.21
CA TYR A 653 12.80 -2.52 14.88
C TYR A 653 13.46 -3.88 14.67
#